data_a8222509c4849168546a1fa5fc8da011
#
_entry.id   a8222509c4849168546a1fa5fc8da011
#
_cell.length_a   1.000
_cell.length_b   1.000
_cell.length_c   1.000
_cell.angle_alpha   90.00
_cell.angle_beta   90.00
_cell.angle_gamma   90.00
#
_symmetry.space_group_name_H-M   'P 1'
#
loop_
_entity.id
_entity.type
_entity.pdbx_description
1 polymer ?
#
loop_
_entity_poly.entity_id
_entity_poly.type
_entity_poly.pdbx_seq_one_letter_code
_entity_poly.pdbx_strand_id
1 'polypeptide(L)'
;MRKTLLALSFLVVGASTPYIAMASTLSKQKTKATATAKQKKASTANAKILPMKEYIDNLMAKMTLQEKIGQLNLMVAGDITTGGAMDTQVGGAIANGNMGGVFNIKGLDKIKALQDIAIKKSRLGIPLLVGMDVIHGYETIFPIPLALSCSWDTKAMEICGAIAAKEASADGINWTFSPMVDVALDARWGRISEGNGEDPYLSGVLGAAMTRGYQSDTASKMWAEGNGYILDKTNIMACLKHFALYGAVEGGKEYNTTDMSRVRMFNQYLPPYEAVVKAGVGSVMSSFNLIDYVPATANHWMMTDVLRNRWGFNGFVVTDYASIAEILQHHTAKDLKEASEQAINAGTDMDMCAQGFVGNLEQSVKEGKVSEETINTACRRILEAKYRLGLFSDPYRYCDSKRQKKDIFNAENRQAARDVAAETFVLLKNDNQLLPLKKQGKIALIGPLANTRSNMSGTWSVAATPDRYSTVKESMERALEGKATLLYAQGCNVVYDAQQQKDGEFGKNIERGDDAQMKEEALKVAKEADVIVCAMGETADMSGECASRTDLRMPDTQRDLLEKLAALGKPIVLLNFSGRPTVLTWEKQNIPAIMNVWFGGSETGDAICDVVFGDKVPSGKLTVSMPKTTGQEPLYYNHQNTGRPVPDDNKKFAKYASNYLDVSNGPLFPFGYGLSYTTFDYSDFRLSTSKAAVANAESEAWKDGKEITASVTVKNTGNRDADEIVQLYICDKVASISRPIKELKGFERIHLLAGESKEVSFKITPEMLKFYNAELKHIIEPGDFEIMIGANSRDVKKATLTVE
;
A
#
# COMPACT_ATOMS: atom_id res chain seq x y z
N MET A 1 -22.86 -62.52 -12.97
CA MET A 1 -23.59 -62.41 -14.25
C MET A 1 -23.17 -61.08 -14.87
N ARG A 2 -22.28 -61.14 -15.86
CA ARG A 2 -22.50 -61.02 -17.31
C ARG A 2 -23.19 -59.72 -17.62
N LYS A 3 -22.71 -58.82 -18.50
CA LYS A 3 -21.82 -58.74 -19.64
C LYS A 3 -21.76 -57.27 -20.06
N THR A 4 -20.95 -56.61 -20.75
CA THR A 4 -19.85 -56.81 -21.68
C THR A 4 -19.61 -55.46 -22.35
N LEU A 5 -18.41 -54.98 -22.42
CA LEU A 5 -17.60 -54.41 -23.50
C LEU A 5 -18.32 -53.72 -24.67
N LEU A 6 -17.84 -52.53 -25.06
CA LEU A 6 -17.04 -52.39 -26.29
C LEU A 6 -16.28 -51.03 -26.31
N ALA A 7 -15.01 -51.13 -26.58
CA ALA A 7 -14.09 -50.04 -26.90
C ALA A 7 -14.18 -49.71 -28.40
N LEU A 8 -13.96 -48.49 -28.79
CA LEU A 8 -13.39 -48.13 -30.08
C LEU A 8 -12.49 -46.92 -29.98
N SER A 9 -11.22 -47.15 -30.21
CA SER A 9 -10.16 -46.19 -30.42
C SER A 9 -10.31 -45.56 -31.81
N PHE A 10 -10.08 -44.26 -31.95
CA PHE A 10 -9.52 -43.67 -33.16
C PHE A 10 -8.57 -42.51 -32.80
N LEU A 11 -7.35 -42.68 -33.22
CA LEU A 11 -6.28 -41.70 -33.36
C LEU A 11 -6.64 -40.71 -34.46
N VAL A 12 -6.48 -39.41 -34.27
CA VAL A 12 -6.09 -38.49 -35.33
C VAL A 12 -5.23 -37.33 -34.71
N VAL A 13 -4.15 -37.15 -35.37
CA VAL A 13 -3.08 -36.20 -35.29
C VAL A 13 -3.51 -34.75 -35.39
N GLY A 14 -2.76 -33.91 -34.69
CA GLY A 14 -2.58 -32.48 -34.58
C GLY A 14 -3.12 -31.50 -35.62
N ALA A 15 -3.46 -30.35 -35.13
CA ALA A 15 -3.12 -29.05 -35.71
C ALA A 15 -3.47 -27.93 -34.70
N SER A 16 -2.46 -27.20 -34.29
CA SER A 16 -2.50 -25.90 -33.65
C SER A 16 -3.07 -24.86 -34.59
N THR A 17 -3.97 -24.01 -34.10
CA THR A 17 -4.10 -22.58 -34.41
C THR A 17 -5.48 -22.00 -33.99
N PRO A 18 -5.76 -20.71 -34.00
CA PRO A 18 -5.94 -19.93 -32.76
C PRO A 18 -7.43 -19.56 -32.53
N TYR A 19 -7.88 -19.63 -31.31
CA TYR A 19 -9.19 -19.13 -30.88
C TYR A 19 -9.13 -17.61 -30.56
N ILE A 20 -9.11 -16.79 -31.59
CA ILE A 20 -9.53 -15.38 -31.49
C ILE A 20 -10.13 -15.01 -32.85
N ALA A 21 -11.43 -14.94 -32.93
CA ALA A 21 -12.28 -14.18 -33.85
C ALA A 21 -13.54 -14.93 -34.25
N MET A 22 -14.43 -15.25 -33.33
CA MET A 22 -15.84 -15.59 -33.71
C MET A 22 -16.83 -15.48 -32.54
N ALA A 23 -16.60 -14.60 -31.58
CA ALA A 23 -17.55 -14.32 -30.48
C ALA A 23 -18.28 -12.97 -30.62
N SER A 24 -18.15 -12.24 -31.71
CA SER A 24 -18.66 -10.87 -31.81
C SER A 24 -19.96 -10.67 -32.61
N THR A 25 -20.53 -11.71 -33.21
CA THR A 25 -21.71 -11.51 -34.08
C THR A 25 -23.00 -12.21 -33.63
N LEU A 26 -22.95 -13.12 -32.67
CA LEU A 26 -24.17 -13.79 -32.13
C LEU A 26 -24.58 -13.29 -30.74
N SER A 27 -23.77 -12.42 -30.12
CA SER A 27 -24.08 -11.80 -28.80
C SER A 27 -24.96 -10.54 -28.91
N LYS A 28 -25.04 -9.88 -30.09
CA LYS A 28 -25.74 -8.59 -30.22
C LYS A 28 -27.28 -8.67 -30.29
N GLN A 29 -27.86 -9.85 -30.53
CA GLN A 29 -29.32 -9.98 -30.54
C GLN A 29 -29.94 -10.58 -29.27
N LYS A 30 -29.14 -11.30 -28.42
CA LYS A 30 -29.65 -11.79 -27.10
C LYS A 30 -29.37 -10.81 -25.97
N THR A 31 -28.42 -9.88 -26.12
CA THR A 31 -28.11 -8.85 -25.14
C THR A 31 -29.11 -7.71 -25.09
N LYS A 32 -29.85 -7.41 -26.15
CA LYS A 32 -30.87 -6.33 -26.12
C LYS A 32 -32.14 -6.72 -25.35
N ALA A 33 -32.52 -7.97 -25.31
CA ALA A 33 -33.71 -8.41 -24.58
C ALA A 33 -33.47 -8.62 -23.09
N THR A 34 -32.23 -9.01 -22.68
CA THR A 34 -31.84 -9.18 -21.27
C THR A 34 -31.37 -7.88 -20.60
N ALA A 35 -30.83 -6.92 -21.36
CA ALA A 35 -30.45 -5.60 -20.83
C ALA A 35 -31.69 -4.77 -20.48
N THR A 36 -32.77 -4.84 -21.28
CA THR A 36 -34.02 -4.13 -21.00
C THR A 36 -34.78 -4.70 -19.80
N ALA A 37 -34.65 -5.99 -19.52
CA ALA A 37 -35.28 -6.60 -18.35
C ALA A 37 -34.47 -6.38 -17.04
N LYS A 38 -33.13 -6.30 -17.12
CA LYS A 38 -32.29 -5.93 -15.98
C LYS A 38 -32.30 -4.43 -15.68
N GLN A 39 -32.35 -3.57 -16.70
CA GLN A 39 -32.53 -2.12 -16.47
C GLN A 39 -33.91 -1.79 -15.87
N LYS A 40 -34.97 -2.49 -16.23
CA LYS A 40 -36.27 -2.29 -15.59
C LYS A 40 -36.34 -2.78 -14.14
N LYS A 41 -35.55 -3.80 -13.75
CA LYS A 41 -35.45 -4.24 -12.32
C LYS A 41 -34.51 -3.38 -11.49
N ALA A 42 -33.44 -2.83 -12.07
CA ALA A 42 -32.55 -1.90 -11.37
C ALA A 42 -33.18 -0.51 -11.18
N SER A 43 -34.03 -0.06 -12.13
CA SER A 43 -34.72 1.25 -12.01
C SER A 43 -35.87 1.25 -10.98
N THR A 44 -36.39 0.10 -10.59
CA THR A 44 -37.48 0.03 -9.58
C THR A 44 -37.00 -0.06 -8.16
N ALA A 45 -35.71 -0.39 -7.89
CA ALA A 45 -35.15 -0.36 -6.54
C ALA A 45 -34.64 1.04 -6.14
N ASN A 46 -34.25 1.90 -7.10
CA ASN A 46 -33.75 3.26 -6.84
C ASN A 46 -34.86 4.36 -6.85
N ALA A 47 -36.10 4.00 -7.04
CA ALA A 47 -37.20 4.99 -7.22
C ALA A 47 -37.79 5.55 -5.91
N LYS A 48 -37.14 5.38 -4.71
CA LYS A 48 -37.74 5.75 -3.42
C LYS A 48 -36.93 6.68 -2.53
N ILE A 49 -35.70 7.03 -2.87
CA ILE A 49 -34.91 7.98 -2.07
C ILE A 49 -34.80 9.33 -2.79
N LEU A 50 -35.03 10.43 -2.02
CA LEU A 50 -34.81 11.78 -2.53
C LEU A 50 -33.36 12.00 -2.96
N PRO A 51 -33.06 12.96 -3.86
CA PRO A 51 -31.70 13.36 -4.16
C PRO A 51 -30.90 13.68 -2.90
N MET A 52 -29.60 13.40 -2.89
CA MET A 52 -28.75 13.47 -1.71
C MET A 52 -28.91 14.77 -0.93
N LYS A 53 -28.78 15.92 -1.60
CA LYS A 53 -28.90 17.23 -0.95
C LYS A 53 -30.26 17.39 -0.26
N GLU A 54 -31.35 17.11 -0.95
CA GLU A 54 -32.71 17.26 -0.43
C GLU A 54 -32.99 16.31 0.73
N TYR A 55 -32.52 15.06 0.63
CA TYR A 55 -32.66 14.08 1.71
C TYR A 55 -31.92 14.53 2.97
N ILE A 56 -30.66 14.97 2.83
CA ILE A 56 -29.84 15.39 3.97
C ILE A 56 -30.38 16.68 4.59
N ASP A 57 -30.83 17.67 3.80
CA ASP A 57 -31.44 18.89 4.31
C ASP A 57 -32.70 18.58 5.17
N ASN A 58 -33.54 17.69 4.67
CA ASN A 58 -34.75 17.26 5.39
C ASN A 58 -34.44 16.46 6.68
N LEU A 59 -33.36 15.70 6.70
CA LEU A 59 -32.91 14.97 7.90
C LEU A 59 -32.32 15.93 8.93
N MET A 60 -31.38 16.79 8.51
CA MET A 60 -30.73 17.76 9.41
C MET A 60 -31.67 18.75 10.04
N ALA A 61 -32.75 19.15 9.35
CA ALA A 61 -33.79 20.00 9.92
C ALA A 61 -34.54 19.38 11.11
N LYS A 62 -34.47 18.06 11.25
CA LYS A 62 -35.09 17.32 12.38
C LYS A 62 -34.12 17.01 13.52
N MET A 63 -32.85 17.21 13.31
CA MET A 63 -31.77 16.88 14.25
C MET A 63 -31.62 18.00 15.30
N THR A 64 -31.46 17.61 16.56
CA THR A 64 -30.93 18.50 17.59
C THR A 64 -29.45 18.75 17.42
N LEU A 65 -28.90 19.78 18.06
CA LEU A 65 -27.46 20.04 18.07
C LEU A 65 -26.70 18.84 18.61
N GLN A 66 -27.18 18.22 19.70
CA GLN A 66 -26.56 17.05 20.29
C GLN A 66 -26.50 15.84 19.31
N GLU A 67 -27.59 15.59 18.56
CA GLU A 67 -27.63 14.51 17.57
C GLU A 67 -26.68 14.80 16.36
N LYS A 68 -26.51 16.07 15.99
CA LYS A 68 -25.53 16.46 14.97
C LYS A 68 -24.11 16.20 15.46
N ILE A 69 -23.78 16.60 16.70
CA ILE A 69 -22.50 16.32 17.35
C ILE A 69 -22.29 14.81 17.49
N GLY A 70 -23.34 14.06 17.83
CA GLY A 70 -23.28 12.59 17.91
C GLY A 70 -22.82 11.92 16.61
N GLN A 71 -23.17 12.47 15.43
CA GLN A 71 -22.68 11.94 14.15
C GLN A 71 -21.16 12.11 13.98
N LEU A 72 -20.53 13.02 14.70
CA LEU A 72 -19.10 13.28 14.64
C LEU A 72 -18.27 12.30 15.50
N ASN A 73 -18.87 11.31 16.14
CA ASN A 73 -18.23 10.38 17.06
C ASN A 73 -18.03 8.99 16.45
N LEU A 74 -16.80 8.48 16.54
CA LEU A 74 -16.39 7.16 16.08
C LEU A 74 -15.70 6.39 17.20
N MET A 75 -16.20 5.21 17.57
CA MET A 75 -15.70 4.44 18.71
C MET A 75 -15.39 2.99 18.33
N VAL A 76 -14.43 2.37 19.03
CA VAL A 76 -14.21 0.92 18.99
C VAL A 76 -15.43 0.18 19.53
N ALA A 77 -15.91 -0.83 18.82
CA ALA A 77 -17.09 -1.59 19.21
C ALA A 77 -16.91 -3.11 19.22
N GLY A 78 -15.68 -3.60 19.04
CA GLY A 78 -15.41 -5.03 18.87
C GLY A 78 -14.28 -5.59 19.72
N ASP A 79 -14.02 -6.86 19.49
CA ASP A 79 -12.97 -7.65 20.14
C ASP A 79 -11.58 -7.37 19.52
N ILE A 80 -11.54 -6.70 18.38
CA ILE A 80 -10.29 -6.32 17.70
C ILE A 80 -9.89 -4.95 18.20
N THR A 81 -8.93 -4.91 19.11
CA THR A 81 -8.35 -3.67 19.63
C THR A 81 -7.06 -3.36 18.91
N THR A 82 -7.03 -2.23 18.22
CA THR A 82 -5.82 -1.64 17.61
C THR A 82 -5.29 -0.46 18.43
N GLY A 83 -5.94 -0.15 19.56
CA GLY A 83 -5.57 0.89 20.52
C GLY A 83 -6.01 0.57 21.94
N GLY A 84 -5.63 1.41 22.92
CA GLY A 84 -5.71 1.13 24.34
C GLY A 84 -7.09 1.20 25.02
N ALA A 85 -8.20 1.48 24.32
CA ALA A 85 -9.50 1.65 24.95
C ALA A 85 -10.61 0.83 24.29
N MET A 86 -11.30 0.01 25.10
CA MET A 86 -12.61 -0.58 24.74
C MET A 86 -13.72 0.20 25.47
N ASP A 87 -14.75 0.67 24.74
CA ASP A 87 -15.93 1.24 25.37
C ASP A 87 -17.02 0.18 25.51
N THR A 88 -17.34 -0.16 26.75
CA THR A 88 -18.44 -1.09 27.08
C THR A 88 -19.83 -0.44 26.98
N GLN A 89 -19.91 0.88 26.73
CA GLN A 89 -21.17 1.64 26.69
C GLN A 89 -21.65 2.00 25.28
N VAL A 90 -20.98 1.49 24.23
CA VAL A 90 -21.29 1.79 22.82
C VAL A 90 -22.79 1.65 22.50
N GLY A 91 -23.44 0.61 22.96
CA GLY A 91 -24.87 0.37 22.72
C GLY A 91 -25.79 1.48 23.26
N GLY A 92 -25.47 2.04 24.43
CA GLY A 92 -26.18 3.18 25.03
C GLY A 92 -25.94 4.47 24.22
N ALA A 93 -24.73 4.75 23.84
CA ALA A 93 -24.39 5.91 23.02
C ALA A 93 -25.09 5.88 21.64
N ILE A 94 -25.15 4.72 20.99
CA ILE A 94 -25.90 4.52 19.73
C ILE A 94 -27.38 4.82 19.93
N ALA A 95 -28.00 4.25 20.97
CA ALA A 95 -29.44 4.44 21.26
C ALA A 95 -29.80 5.91 21.52
N ASN A 96 -28.89 6.66 22.12
CA ASN A 96 -29.06 8.09 22.43
C ASN A 96 -28.72 9.02 21.23
N GLY A 97 -28.31 8.47 20.08
CA GLY A 97 -27.95 9.27 18.91
C GLY A 97 -26.55 9.90 18.99
N ASN A 98 -25.72 9.49 19.95
CA ASN A 98 -24.36 10.02 20.19
C ASN A 98 -23.27 9.23 19.46
N MET A 99 -23.58 8.60 18.31
CA MET A 99 -22.65 7.77 17.57
C MET A 99 -22.87 7.87 16.06
N GLY A 100 -21.85 8.30 15.31
CA GLY A 100 -21.87 8.36 13.87
C GLY A 100 -21.38 7.06 13.22
N GLY A 101 -20.42 6.38 13.85
CA GLY A 101 -19.85 5.14 13.38
C GLY A 101 -19.19 4.34 14.48
N VAL A 102 -18.87 3.09 14.14
CA VAL A 102 -18.08 2.16 14.97
C VAL A 102 -16.99 1.54 14.12
N PHE A 103 -15.93 1.02 14.73
CA PHE A 103 -14.87 0.36 14.00
C PHE A 103 -14.24 -0.82 14.75
N ASN A 104 -13.43 -1.62 14.04
CA ASN A 104 -12.71 -2.79 14.54
C ASN A 104 -13.62 -3.84 15.21
N ILE A 105 -14.78 -4.07 14.60
CA ILE A 105 -15.70 -5.14 14.97
C ILE A 105 -15.78 -6.15 13.82
N LYS A 106 -15.55 -7.43 14.10
CA LYS A 106 -15.67 -8.54 13.17
C LYS A 106 -16.87 -9.41 13.51
N GLY A 107 -17.60 -9.81 12.47
CA GLY A 107 -18.74 -10.73 12.58
C GLY A 107 -20.09 -10.07 12.30
N LEU A 108 -20.72 -10.61 11.26
CA LEU A 108 -21.96 -10.08 10.68
C LEU A 108 -23.09 -9.89 11.70
N ASP A 109 -23.27 -10.86 12.61
CA ASP A 109 -24.34 -10.80 13.62
C ASP A 109 -24.11 -9.69 14.64
N LYS A 110 -22.84 -9.46 15.04
CA LYS A 110 -22.47 -8.36 15.95
C LYS A 110 -22.73 -7.01 15.27
N ILE A 111 -22.28 -6.82 14.04
CA ILE A 111 -22.49 -5.59 13.26
C ILE A 111 -23.97 -5.33 13.06
N LYS A 112 -24.73 -6.37 12.69
CA LYS A 112 -26.18 -6.26 12.54
C LYS A 112 -26.88 -5.86 13.85
N ALA A 113 -26.43 -6.38 14.99
CA ALA A 113 -26.99 -6.01 16.29
C ALA A 113 -26.78 -4.53 16.61
N LEU A 114 -25.61 -3.95 16.29
CA LEU A 114 -25.36 -2.50 16.46
C LEU A 114 -26.22 -1.66 15.51
N GLN A 115 -26.36 -2.06 14.25
CA GLN A 115 -27.28 -1.40 13.31
C GLN A 115 -28.73 -1.49 13.79
N ASP A 116 -29.16 -2.61 14.38
CA ASP A 116 -30.49 -2.75 14.96
C ASP A 116 -30.72 -1.73 16.09
N ILE A 117 -29.72 -1.46 16.93
CA ILE A 117 -29.82 -0.42 17.96
C ILE A 117 -29.96 0.97 17.29
N ALA A 118 -29.10 1.30 16.32
CA ALA A 118 -29.17 2.58 15.64
C ALA A 118 -30.52 2.83 14.96
N ILE A 119 -31.06 1.84 14.26
CA ILE A 119 -32.29 1.97 13.47
C ILE A 119 -33.57 1.90 14.32
N LYS A 120 -33.60 1.02 15.32
CA LYS A 120 -34.83 0.70 16.04
C LYS A 120 -34.95 1.39 17.40
N LYS A 121 -33.81 1.83 17.99
CA LYS A 121 -33.81 2.40 19.34
C LYS A 121 -33.46 3.88 19.39
N SER A 122 -32.73 4.42 18.38
CA SER A 122 -32.49 5.87 18.31
C SER A 122 -33.69 6.62 17.74
N ARG A 123 -33.84 7.89 18.08
CA ARG A 123 -34.99 8.73 17.69
C ARG A 123 -35.14 8.91 16.18
N LEU A 124 -34.03 9.05 15.46
CA LEU A 124 -34.03 9.34 14.02
C LEU A 124 -33.70 8.11 13.14
N GLY A 125 -33.28 7.02 13.74
CA GLY A 125 -32.95 5.80 13.01
C GLY A 125 -31.80 5.99 12.00
N ILE A 126 -30.78 6.80 12.32
CA ILE A 126 -29.65 7.05 11.44
C ILE A 126 -28.69 5.86 11.51
N PRO A 127 -28.36 5.19 10.37
CA PRO A 127 -27.46 4.04 10.36
C PRO A 127 -26.02 4.42 10.70
N LEU A 128 -25.23 3.44 11.17
CA LEU A 128 -23.82 3.60 11.50
C LEU A 128 -22.92 3.41 10.29
N LEU A 129 -21.81 4.17 10.22
CA LEU A 129 -20.61 3.76 9.52
C LEU A 129 -19.97 2.60 10.28
N VAL A 130 -19.41 1.61 9.57
CA VAL A 130 -18.68 0.49 10.15
C VAL A 130 -17.31 0.42 9.50
N GLY A 131 -16.30 0.87 10.23
CA GLY A 131 -14.93 0.97 9.77
C GLY A 131 -14.05 -0.20 10.22
N MET A 132 -12.98 -0.47 9.45
CA MET A 132 -11.92 -1.40 9.83
C MET A 132 -10.64 -1.13 9.05
N ASP A 133 -9.48 -1.49 9.62
CA ASP A 133 -8.19 -1.47 8.94
C ASP A 133 -8.08 -2.64 7.95
N VAL A 134 -8.76 -2.51 6.80
CA VAL A 134 -8.70 -3.47 5.68
C VAL A 134 -7.66 -2.96 4.69
N ILE A 135 -6.38 -2.92 5.11
CA ILE A 135 -5.32 -2.18 4.39
C ILE A 135 -4.83 -2.95 3.16
N HIS A 136 -4.62 -4.26 3.29
CA HIS A 136 -4.17 -5.11 2.19
C HIS A 136 -4.90 -6.47 2.16
N GLY A 137 -6.17 -6.49 2.57
CA GLY A 137 -7.03 -7.66 2.58
C GLY A 137 -7.90 -7.74 3.82
N TYR A 138 -8.89 -8.64 3.79
CA TYR A 138 -9.78 -8.93 4.91
C TYR A 138 -9.45 -10.29 5.52
N GLU A 139 -9.95 -11.41 4.97
CA GLU A 139 -9.55 -12.78 5.30
C GLU A 139 -8.51 -13.31 4.31
N THR A 140 -8.68 -13.00 3.02
CA THR A 140 -7.63 -13.16 2.02
C THR A 140 -6.69 -11.98 2.13
N ILE A 141 -5.52 -12.21 2.71
CA ILE A 141 -4.51 -11.17 2.91
C ILE A 141 -3.57 -11.19 1.71
N PHE A 142 -3.42 -10.05 1.08
CA PHE A 142 -2.43 -9.76 0.04
C PHE A 142 -1.08 -9.37 0.68
N PRO A 143 -0.01 -9.26 -0.10
CA PRO A 143 1.25 -8.71 0.42
C PRO A 143 1.05 -7.34 1.09
N ILE A 144 1.91 -7.01 2.05
CA ILE A 144 1.92 -5.67 2.66
C ILE A 144 2.01 -4.58 1.58
N PRO A 145 1.50 -3.36 1.79
CA PRO A 145 1.49 -2.32 0.76
C PRO A 145 2.86 -2.00 0.16
N LEU A 146 3.93 -1.99 0.97
CA LEU A 146 5.29 -1.84 0.45
C LEU A 146 5.69 -2.96 -0.52
N ALA A 147 5.28 -4.19 -0.27
CA ALA A 147 5.49 -5.29 -1.20
C ALA A 147 4.61 -5.15 -2.44
N LEU A 148 3.32 -4.84 -2.27
CA LEU A 148 2.39 -4.59 -3.39
C LEU A 148 2.95 -3.53 -4.34
N SER A 149 3.53 -2.45 -3.81
CA SER A 149 4.14 -1.41 -4.63
C SER A 149 5.29 -1.93 -5.52
N CYS A 150 6.02 -2.96 -5.06
CA CYS A 150 7.11 -3.59 -5.83
C CYS A 150 6.62 -4.36 -7.07
N SER A 151 5.32 -4.61 -7.23
CA SER A 151 4.76 -5.12 -8.49
C SER A 151 4.81 -4.07 -9.60
N TRP A 152 4.81 -2.77 -9.27
CA TRP A 152 4.65 -1.66 -10.22
C TRP A 152 3.42 -1.85 -11.13
N ASP A 153 2.38 -2.46 -10.58
CA ASP A 153 1.15 -2.80 -11.30
C ASP A 153 -0.08 -2.18 -10.63
N THR A 154 -0.68 -1.19 -11.28
CA THR A 154 -1.91 -0.56 -10.82
C THR A 154 -3.07 -1.54 -10.76
N LYS A 155 -3.06 -2.58 -11.62
CA LYS A 155 -4.11 -3.61 -11.63
C LYS A 155 -4.00 -4.54 -10.43
N ALA A 156 -2.79 -4.88 -9.98
CA ALA A 156 -2.58 -5.63 -8.75
C ALA A 156 -3.13 -4.88 -7.54
N MET A 157 -2.92 -3.55 -7.49
CA MET A 157 -3.50 -2.68 -6.46
C MET A 157 -5.04 -2.66 -6.51
N GLU A 158 -5.63 -2.53 -7.71
CA GLU A 158 -7.08 -2.56 -7.89
C GLU A 158 -7.69 -3.92 -7.51
N ILE A 159 -7.04 -5.03 -7.86
CA ILE A 159 -7.45 -6.40 -7.49
C ILE A 159 -7.44 -6.57 -5.96
N CYS A 160 -6.35 -6.15 -5.30
CA CYS A 160 -6.25 -6.17 -3.84
C CYS A 160 -7.40 -5.40 -3.20
N GLY A 161 -7.59 -4.12 -3.58
CA GLY A 161 -8.67 -3.28 -3.05
C GLY A 161 -10.06 -3.86 -3.31
N ALA A 162 -10.32 -4.39 -4.50
CA ALA A 162 -11.62 -4.94 -4.87
C ALA A 162 -11.96 -6.24 -4.12
N ILE A 163 -10.99 -7.14 -3.95
CA ILE A 163 -11.19 -8.38 -3.18
C ILE A 163 -11.34 -8.06 -1.69
N ALA A 164 -10.50 -7.17 -1.16
CA ALA A 164 -10.60 -6.70 0.22
C ALA A 164 -11.98 -6.08 0.50
N ALA A 165 -12.48 -5.21 -0.38
CA ALA A 165 -13.81 -4.62 -0.28
C ALA A 165 -14.92 -5.66 -0.38
N LYS A 166 -14.83 -6.59 -1.33
CA LYS A 166 -15.80 -7.69 -1.53
C LYS A 166 -15.95 -8.55 -0.28
N GLU A 167 -14.83 -8.93 0.35
CA GLU A 167 -14.83 -9.74 1.56
C GLU A 167 -15.32 -8.94 2.78
N ALA A 168 -14.75 -7.76 3.04
CA ALA A 168 -15.12 -6.90 4.16
C ALA A 168 -16.60 -6.52 4.12
N SER A 169 -17.11 -6.12 2.94
CA SER A 169 -18.52 -5.79 2.74
C SER A 169 -19.45 -6.99 2.93
N ALA A 170 -18.99 -8.20 2.71
CA ALA A 170 -19.76 -9.41 2.96
C ALA A 170 -19.89 -9.73 4.45
N ASP A 171 -19.01 -9.19 5.28
CA ASP A 171 -19.06 -9.31 6.76
C ASP A 171 -19.63 -8.06 7.45
N GLY A 172 -20.14 -7.09 6.69
CA GLY A 172 -20.86 -5.91 7.23
C GLY A 172 -20.03 -4.63 7.29
N ILE A 173 -18.74 -4.67 6.95
CA ILE A 173 -17.87 -3.49 6.91
C ILE A 173 -18.23 -2.63 5.68
N ASN A 174 -18.29 -1.31 5.83
CA ASN A 174 -18.60 -0.40 4.74
C ASN A 174 -17.59 0.74 4.54
N TRP A 175 -16.54 0.77 5.36
CA TRP A 175 -15.49 1.78 5.36
C TRP A 175 -14.14 1.17 5.74
N THR A 176 -13.05 1.48 5.01
CA THR A 176 -11.69 1.06 5.34
C THR A 176 -10.80 2.26 5.60
N PHE A 177 -9.76 2.09 6.46
CA PHE A 177 -8.72 3.09 6.73
C PHE A 177 -7.51 2.90 5.82
N SER A 178 -7.75 2.91 4.51
CA SER A 178 -6.79 2.69 3.42
C SER A 178 -7.25 3.45 2.15
N PRO A 179 -6.33 3.92 1.27
CA PRO A 179 -4.89 3.66 1.23
C PRO A 179 -4.06 4.59 2.14
N MET A 180 -2.91 4.08 2.57
CA MET A 180 -1.84 4.86 3.17
C MET A 180 -0.84 5.25 2.06
N VAL A 181 -0.54 6.55 1.93
CA VAL A 181 0.33 7.09 0.87
C VAL A 181 1.46 7.98 1.38
N ASP A 182 1.76 7.89 2.65
CA ASP A 182 2.89 8.59 3.26
C ASP A 182 4.19 8.25 2.52
N VAL A 183 4.86 9.26 2.00
CA VAL A 183 6.20 9.10 1.42
C VAL A 183 7.18 8.85 2.56
N ALA A 184 7.85 7.70 2.56
CA ALA A 184 8.78 7.31 3.60
C ALA A 184 10.21 7.28 3.05
N LEU A 185 11.04 8.18 3.55
CA LEU A 185 12.44 8.33 3.13
C LEU A 185 13.44 7.71 4.12
N ASP A 186 12.97 7.33 5.30
CA ASP A 186 13.76 6.76 6.38
C ASP A 186 13.26 5.35 6.73
N ALA A 187 14.04 4.34 6.39
CA ALA A 187 13.69 2.94 6.63
C ALA A 187 13.61 2.55 8.12
N ARG A 188 14.08 3.42 9.01
CA ARG A 188 13.93 3.20 10.46
C ARG A 188 12.49 3.32 10.93
N TRP A 189 11.64 4.07 10.21
CA TRP A 189 10.22 4.17 10.49
C TRP A 189 9.49 2.86 10.16
N GLY A 190 8.78 2.29 11.16
CA GLY A 190 8.12 0.99 11.01
C GLY A 190 6.98 0.99 10.01
N ARG A 191 6.21 2.08 9.95
CA ARG A 191 5.03 2.20 9.09
C ARG A 191 5.36 2.38 7.60
N ILE A 192 6.63 2.45 7.21
CA ILE A 192 7.03 2.33 5.80
C ILE A 192 6.42 1.08 5.15
N SER A 193 6.17 0.02 5.92
CA SER A 193 5.51 -1.22 5.48
C SER A 193 4.08 -1.03 4.98
N GLU A 194 3.40 0.04 5.42
CA GLU A 194 2.00 0.32 5.11
C GLU A 194 1.80 1.17 3.85
N GLY A 195 2.88 1.78 3.31
CA GLY A 195 2.85 2.70 2.17
C GLY A 195 3.47 2.13 0.91
N ASN A 196 3.69 3.01 -0.08
CA ASN A 196 4.20 2.64 -1.39
C ASN A 196 5.67 3.03 -1.61
N GLY A 197 6.43 3.24 -0.53
CA GLY A 197 7.87 3.53 -0.57
C GLY A 197 8.22 5.01 -0.62
N GLU A 198 9.34 5.34 -1.31
CA GLU A 198 10.01 6.65 -1.23
C GLU A 198 9.61 7.63 -2.34
N ASP A 199 8.91 7.16 -3.38
CA ASP A 199 8.61 8.00 -4.55
C ASP A 199 7.19 8.57 -4.52
N PRO A 200 7.03 9.92 -4.60
CA PRO A 200 5.72 10.56 -4.53
C PRO A 200 4.82 10.27 -5.74
N TYR A 201 5.38 10.15 -6.95
CA TYR A 201 4.59 9.89 -8.15
C TYR A 201 4.04 8.46 -8.13
N LEU A 202 4.90 7.47 -7.86
CA LEU A 202 4.49 6.06 -7.76
C LEU A 202 3.46 5.87 -6.65
N SER A 203 3.71 6.44 -5.46
CA SER A 203 2.77 6.37 -4.33
C SER A 203 1.40 6.95 -4.69
N GLY A 204 1.36 8.07 -5.41
CA GLY A 204 0.12 8.67 -5.87
C GLY A 204 -0.64 7.80 -6.87
N VAL A 205 0.05 7.24 -7.86
CA VAL A 205 -0.54 6.36 -8.89
C VAL A 205 -1.11 5.08 -8.27
N LEU A 206 -0.34 4.43 -7.39
CA LEU A 206 -0.74 3.18 -6.74
C LEU A 206 -1.85 3.41 -5.68
N GLY A 207 -1.77 4.49 -4.90
CA GLY A 207 -2.81 4.87 -3.94
C GLY A 207 -4.16 5.18 -4.62
N ALA A 208 -4.12 5.88 -5.76
CA ALA A 208 -5.31 6.12 -6.57
C ALA A 208 -5.91 4.81 -7.13
N ALA A 209 -5.05 3.87 -7.57
CA ALA A 209 -5.50 2.56 -8.04
C ALA A 209 -6.15 1.74 -6.90
N MET A 210 -5.55 1.72 -5.72
CA MET A 210 -6.13 1.06 -4.54
C MET A 210 -7.50 1.65 -4.17
N THR A 211 -7.64 2.98 -4.21
CA THR A 211 -8.91 3.68 -3.98
C THR A 211 -9.99 3.22 -4.97
N ARG A 212 -9.67 3.13 -6.27
CA ARG A 212 -10.60 2.59 -7.27
C ARG A 212 -10.94 1.12 -7.03
N GLY A 213 -10.00 0.34 -6.53
CA GLY A 213 -10.27 -1.04 -6.10
C GLY A 213 -11.34 -1.11 -5.02
N TYR A 214 -11.21 -0.35 -3.95
CA TYR A 214 -12.20 -0.31 -2.87
C TYR A 214 -13.55 0.24 -3.30
N GLN A 215 -13.58 1.37 -4.02
CA GLN A 215 -14.79 2.14 -4.31
C GLN A 215 -15.38 1.89 -5.70
N SER A 216 -14.68 1.25 -6.62
CA SER A 216 -14.86 1.21 -8.08
C SER A 216 -14.47 2.52 -8.78
N ASP A 217 -14.05 2.39 -10.04
CA ASP A 217 -13.68 3.54 -10.87
C ASP A 217 -14.87 4.52 -11.08
N THR A 218 -16.07 3.97 -11.29
CA THR A 218 -17.27 4.80 -11.47
C THR A 218 -17.60 5.63 -10.23
N ALA A 219 -17.63 5.02 -9.05
CA ALA A 219 -17.94 5.73 -7.82
C ALA A 219 -16.87 6.77 -7.49
N SER A 220 -15.60 6.42 -7.68
CA SER A 220 -14.47 7.32 -7.46
C SER A 220 -14.57 8.58 -8.31
N LYS A 221 -14.82 8.46 -9.60
CA LYS A 221 -15.05 9.61 -10.51
C LYS A 221 -16.24 10.45 -10.09
N MET A 222 -17.38 9.80 -9.82
CA MET A 222 -18.61 10.51 -9.46
C MET A 222 -18.47 11.22 -8.10
N TRP A 223 -17.71 10.68 -7.16
CA TRP A 223 -17.46 11.31 -5.85
C TRP A 223 -16.46 12.46 -5.96
N ALA A 224 -15.46 12.38 -6.83
CA ALA A 224 -14.57 13.50 -7.12
C ALA A 224 -15.37 14.73 -7.62
N GLU A 225 -16.44 14.50 -8.40
CA GLU A 225 -17.37 15.54 -8.87
C GLU A 225 -18.39 16.00 -7.80
N GLY A 226 -18.34 15.44 -6.59
CA GLY A 226 -19.22 15.84 -5.48
C GLY A 226 -20.65 15.32 -5.56
N ASN A 227 -20.97 14.36 -6.45
CA ASN A 227 -22.33 13.87 -6.57
C ASN A 227 -22.70 12.74 -5.58
N GLY A 228 -24.00 12.43 -5.50
CA GLY A 228 -24.58 11.43 -4.61
C GLY A 228 -24.67 10.02 -5.19
N TYR A 229 -23.72 9.61 -6.04
CA TYR A 229 -23.68 8.24 -6.57
C TYR A 229 -23.61 7.20 -5.44
N ILE A 230 -24.54 6.24 -5.45
CA ILE A 230 -24.59 5.18 -4.42
C ILE A 230 -23.69 4.02 -4.84
N LEU A 231 -22.76 3.70 -3.95
CA LEU A 231 -21.79 2.62 -4.09
C LEU A 231 -22.47 1.26 -4.26
N ASP A 232 -21.88 0.35 -5.05
CA ASP A 232 -22.30 -1.05 -5.05
C ASP A 232 -22.03 -1.69 -3.68
N LYS A 233 -22.88 -2.63 -3.28
CA LYS A 233 -22.78 -3.30 -1.97
C LYS A 233 -21.57 -4.23 -1.83
N THR A 234 -20.81 -4.46 -2.89
CA THR A 234 -19.55 -5.22 -2.88
C THR A 234 -18.33 -4.33 -2.70
N ASN A 235 -18.54 -3.00 -2.72
CA ASN A 235 -17.51 -2.00 -2.52
C ASN A 235 -17.66 -1.34 -1.15
N ILE A 236 -16.58 -0.73 -0.65
CA ILE A 236 -16.53 0.01 0.61
C ILE A 236 -15.89 1.39 0.39
N MET A 237 -16.16 2.33 1.26
CA MET A 237 -15.54 3.65 1.21
C MET A 237 -14.08 3.56 1.63
N ALA A 238 -13.19 4.20 0.89
CA ALA A 238 -11.76 4.32 1.19
C ALA A 238 -11.50 5.54 2.09
N CYS A 239 -10.38 5.50 2.81
CA CYS A 239 -9.88 6.59 3.65
C CYS A 239 -8.39 6.81 3.39
N LEU A 240 -8.06 7.94 2.80
CA LEU A 240 -6.68 8.36 2.58
C LEU A 240 -5.99 8.69 3.91
N LYS A 241 -4.81 8.11 4.18
CA LYS A 241 -4.06 8.36 5.41
C LYS A 241 -2.54 8.43 5.18
N HIS A 242 -1.78 9.00 6.09
CA HIS A 242 -2.20 9.87 7.20
C HIS A 242 -1.93 11.32 6.80
N PHE A 243 -2.93 12.15 6.76
CA PHE A 243 -2.84 13.50 6.21
C PHE A 243 -2.40 14.51 7.29
N ALA A 244 -1.09 14.98 7.25
CA ALA A 244 -0.13 14.68 6.21
C ALA A 244 1.29 14.61 6.79
N LEU A 245 2.24 14.22 5.95
CA LEU A 245 3.69 14.23 6.21
C LEU A 245 4.18 13.20 7.23
N TYR A 246 3.37 12.24 7.64
CA TYR A 246 3.73 11.33 8.73
C TYR A 246 4.94 10.43 8.40
N GLY A 247 5.19 10.12 7.13
CA GLY A 247 6.41 9.42 6.68
C GLY A 247 7.71 10.22 6.82
N ALA A 248 7.64 11.49 7.25
CA ALA A 248 8.78 12.39 7.43
C ALA A 248 9.17 12.59 8.90
N VAL A 249 8.67 11.76 9.81
CA VAL A 249 8.99 11.86 11.24
C VAL A 249 10.50 11.83 11.50
N GLU A 250 10.97 12.72 12.36
CA GLU A 250 12.40 12.87 12.63
C GLU A 250 13.03 11.60 13.20
N GLY A 251 14.13 11.18 12.58
CA GLY A 251 14.88 9.99 12.96
C GLY A 251 14.15 8.67 12.69
N GLY A 252 13.08 8.67 11.88
CA GLY A 252 12.25 7.49 11.64
C GLY A 252 11.56 6.98 12.91
N LYS A 253 11.42 7.84 13.93
CA LYS A 253 10.83 7.48 15.22
C LYS A 253 9.32 7.68 15.18
N GLU A 254 8.57 6.64 15.51
CA GLU A 254 7.11 6.66 15.53
C GLU A 254 6.58 7.79 16.42
N TYR A 255 5.48 8.43 15.99
CA TYR A 255 4.81 9.55 16.68
C TYR A 255 5.69 10.80 16.90
N ASN A 256 6.85 10.90 16.23
CA ASN A 256 7.72 12.06 16.34
C ASN A 256 7.22 13.22 15.47
N THR A 257 7.85 14.38 15.62
CA THR A 257 7.51 15.59 14.86
C THR A 257 8.03 15.54 13.44
N THR A 258 7.51 16.44 12.60
CA THR A 258 8.06 16.72 11.27
C THR A 258 8.39 18.20 11.14
N ASP A 259 9.50 18.50 10.46
CA ASP A 259 9.89 19.87 10.14
C ASP A 259 10.45 19.96 8.72
N MET A 260 9.84 20.79 7.89
CA MET A 260 10.29 21.03 6.53
C MET A 260 9.65 22.29 5.94
N SER A 261 10.27 22.85 4.90
CA SER A 261 9.67 23.96 4.16
C SER A 261 8.41 23.54 3.40
N ARG A 262 7.47 24.47 3.21
CA ARG A 262 6.27 24.24 2.40
C ARG A 262 6.61 23.87 0.95
N VAL A 263 7.69 24.40 0.41
CA VAL A 263 8.20 24.04 -0.92
C VAL A 263 8.52 22.54 -0.99
N ARG A 264 9.17 21.99 0.05
CA ARG A 264 9.43 20.55 0.15
C ARG A 264 8.15 19.75 0.31
N MET A 265 7.20 20.23 1.11
CA MET A 265 5.90 19.58 1.27
C MET A 265 5.23 19.37 -0.10
N PHE A 266 5.07 20.43 -0.89
CA PHE A 266 4.37 20.39 -2.17
C PHE A 266 5.12 19.62 -3.28
N ASN A 267 6.45 19.59 -3.26
CA ASN A 267 7.21 18.88 -4.28
C ASN A 267 7.48 17.40 -3.93
N GLN A 268 7.47 17.01 -2.65
CA GLN A 268 7.94 15.69 -2.24
C GLN A 268 6.91 14.87 -1.44
N TYR A 269 6.14 15.50 -0.54
CA TYR A 269 5.28 14.72 0.38
C TYR A 269 3.80 14.82 0.08
N LEU A 270 3.30 15.93 -0.43
CA LEU A 270 1.89 16.16 -0.69
C LEU A 270 1.36 15.58 -2.02
N PRO A 271 2.17 15.36 -3.07
CA PRO A 271 1.64 14.88 -4.36
C PRO A 271 0.84 13.57 -4.30
N PRO A 272 1.21 12.53 -3.52
CA PRO A 272 0.40 11.32 -3.47
C PRO A 272 -0.97 11.53 -2.83
N TYR A 273 -1.08 12.41 -1.83
CA TYR A 273 -2.38 12.75 -1.24
C TYR A 273 -3.27 13.47 -2.24
N GLU A 274 -2.74 14.43 -2.97
CA GLU A 274 -3.46 15.15 -4.02
C GLU A 274 -3.96 14.19 -5.11
N ALA A 275 -3.13 13.23 -5.53
CA ALA A 275 -3.51 12.22 -6.52
C ALA A 275 -4.69 11.36 -6.05
N VAL A 276 -4.71 10.94 -4.78
CA VAL A 276 -5.80 10.14 -4.21
C VAL A 276 -7.06 10.97 -3.99
N VAL A 277 -6.93 12.24 -3.60
CA VAL A 277 -8.08 13.17 -3.53
C VAL A 277 -8.71 13.34 -4.91
N LYS A 278 -7.89 13.57 -5.94
CA LYS A 278 -8.36 13.67 -7.34
C LYS A 278 -8.98 12.36 -7.84
N ALA A 279 -8.56 11.22 -7.33
CA ALA A 279 -9.19 9.93 -7.61
C ALA A 279 -10.55 9.75 -6.91
N GLY A 280 -11.00 10.67 -6.06
CA GLY A 280 -12.33 10.69 -5.47
C GLY A 280 -12.49 9.84 -4.21
N VAL A 281 -11.48 9.78 -3.36
CA VAL A 281 -11.56 9.11 -2.06
C VAL A 281 -12.68 9.72 -1.19
N GLY A 282 -13.40 8.85 -0.46
CA GLY A 282 -14.58 9.27 0.32
C GLY A 282 -14.26 9.93 1.67
N SER A 283 -13.11 9.62 2.27
CA SER A 283 -12.68 10.18 3.56
C SER A 283 -11.16 10.35 3.62
N VAL A 284 -10.70 11.17 4.56
CA VAL A 284 -9.29 11.43 4.86
C VAL A 284 -9.08 11.28 6.36
N MET A 285 -7.98 10.68 6.79
CA MET A 285 -7.58 10.57 8.19
C MET A 285 -6.42 11.52 8.47
N SER A 286 -6.54 12.36 9.51
CA SER A 286 -5.45 13.24 9.95
C SER A 286 -4.31 12.44 10.56
N SER A 287 -3.07 12.97 10.47
CA SER A 287 -1.90 12.34 11.08
C SER A 287 -1.66 12.79 12.52
N PHE A 288 -0.76 12.09 13.24
CA PHE A 288 -0.39 12.39 14.62
C PHE A 288 0.62 13.53 14.78
N ASN A 289 1.47 13.76 13.78
CA ASN A 289 2.61 14.66 13.84
C ASN A 289 2.22 16.15 13.81
N LEU A 290 3.19 17.00 14.12
CA LEU A 290 3.09 18.44 13.90
C LEU A 290 3.34 18.79 12.42
N ILE A 291 2.70 19.85 11.94
CA ILE A 291 2.97 20.50 10.65
C ILE A 291 3.11 22.00 10.92
N ASP A 292 4.25 22.61 10.59
CA ASP A 292 4.55 23.99 10.95
C ASP A 292 4.30 24.26 12.45
N TYR A 293 4.72 23.34 13.35
CA TYR A 293 4.54 23.40 14.80
C TYR A 293 3.08 23.34 15.30
N VAL A 294 2.11 23.02 14.42
CA VAL A 294 0.70 22.83 14.78
C VAL A 294 0.33 21.37 14.62
N PRO A 295 -0.36 20.74 15.60
CA PRO A 295 -0.87 19.36 15.41
C PRO A 295 -1.65 19.23 14.13
N ALA A 296 -1.37 18.20 13.31
CA ALA A 296 -2.01 18.02 12.02
C ALA A 296 -3.54 18.04 12.13
N THR A 297 -4.09 17.37 13.14
CA THR A 297 -5.55 17.32 13.43
C THR A 297 -6.15 18.72 13.67
N ALA A 298 -5.37 19.69 14.14
CA ALA A 298 -5.79 21.07 14.41
C ALA A 298 -5.23 22.10 13.40
N ASN A 299 -4.59 21.65 12.33
CA ASN A 299 -3.94 22.51 11.37
C ASN A 299 -4.91 23.02 10.29
N HIS A 300 -5.48 24.22 10.49
CA HIS A 300 -6.43 24.83 9.57
C HIS A 300 -5.86 24.98 8.14
N TRP A 301 -4.61 25.40 8.00
CA TRP A 301 -3.99 25.56 6.71
C TRP A 301 -3.97 24.23 5.93
N MET A 302 -3.61 23.14 6.59
CA MET A 302 -3.58 21.82 5.95
C MET A 302 -4.99 21.30 5.67
N MET A 303 -5.87 21.28 6.69
CA MET A 303 -7.20 20.64 6.61
C MET A 303 -8.21 21.45 5.77
N THR A 304 -8.10 22.77 5.75
CA THR A 304 -9.04 23.64 5.04
C THR A 304 -8.42 24.23 3.78
N ASP A 305 -7.27 24.95 3.90
CA ASP A 305 -6.77 25.69 2.75
C ASP A 305 -6.15 24.78 1.69
N VAL A 306 -5.39 23.77 2.09
CA VAL A 306 -4.79 22.81 1.15
C VAL A 306 -5.81 21.76 0.72
N LEU A 307 -6.35 20.99 1.66
CA LEU A 307 -7.18 19.83 1.33
C LEU A 307 -8.49 20.23 0.64
N ARG A 308 -9.18 21.23 1.15
CA ARG A 308 -10.52 21.61 0.65
C ARG A 308 -10.49 22.72 -0.37
N ASN A 309 -9.84 23.86 -0.03
CA ASN A 309 -9.90 25.04 -0.90
C ASN A 309 -9.02 24.86 -2.15
N ARG A 310 -7.83 24.25 -2.01
CA ARG A 310 -6.91 24.04 -3.14
C ARG A 310 -7.20 22.78 -3.94
N TRP A 311 -7.45 21.65 -3.26
CA TRP A 311 -7.67 20.35 -3.94
C TRP A 311 -9.12 19.97 -4.15
N GLY A 312 -10.07 20.70 -3.56
CA GLY A 312 -11.51 20.48 -3.76
C GLY A 312 -12.06 19.24 -3.06
N PHE A 313 -11.40 18.72 -2.00
CA PHE A 313 -11.90 17.56 -1.27
C PHE A 313 -13.29 17.82 -0.70
N ASN A 314 -14.26 16.97 -1.04
CA ASN A 314 -15.66 17.10 -0.64
C ASN A 314 -16.16 16.02 0.32
N GLY A 315 -15.30 15.06 0.74
CA GLY A 315 -15.60 14.07 1.78
C GLY A 315 -15.43 14.61 3.20
N PHE A 316 -15.40 13.73 4.19
CA PHE A 316 -15.15 14.11 5.59
C PHE A 316 -13.72 13.74 6.04
N VAL A 317 -13.21 14.48 7.04
CA VAL A 317 -11.95 14.22 7.72
C VAL A 317 -12.25 13.54 9.05
N VAL A 318 -11.68 12.34 9.26
CA VAL A 318 -11.65 11.66 10.57
C VAL A 318 -10.27 11.85 11.18
N THR A 319 -10.20 11.92 12.51
CA THR A 319 -8.90 11.90 13.21
C THR A 319 -8.28 10.52 13.14
N ASP A 320 -6.96 10.42 13.35
CA ASP A 320 -6.37 9.17 13.81
C ASP A 320 -6.76 8.89 15.27
N TYR A 321 -6.41 7.71 15.78
CA TYR A 321 -6.83 7.21 17.09
C TYR A 321 -6.48 8.17 18.22
N ALA A 322 -7.51 8.71 18.86
CA ALA A 322 -7.43 9.65 19.99
C ALA A 322 -6.60 10.93 19.71
N SER A 323 -6.29 11.30 18.46
CA SER A 323 -5.35 12.39 18.14
C SER A 323 -5.85 13.78 18.58
N ILE A 324 -7.16 13.98 18.87
CA ILE A 324 -7.62 15.21 19.53
C ILE A 324 -7.07 15.30 20.96
N ALA A 325 -7.06 14.19 21.70
CA ALA A 325 -6.50 14.18 23.04
C ALA A 325 -4.97 14.39 23.04
N GLU A 326 -4.27 13.98 21.98
CA GLU A 326 -2.84 14.18 21.82
C GLU A 326 -2.45 15.65 21.60
N ILE A 327 -3.36 16.53 21.19
CA ILE A 327 -3.15 17.98 21.10
C ILE A 327 -2.70 18.55 22.46
N LEU A 328 -3.17 17.94 23.58
CA LEU A 328 -2.72 18.30 24.93
C LEU A 328 -1.24 17.96 25.13
N GLN A 329 -0.81 16.81 24.64
CA GLN A 329 0.60 16.37 24.76
C GLN A 329 1.55 17.21 23.89
N HIS A 330 1.03 17.77 22.80
CA HIS A 330 1.75 18.78 22.01
C HIS A 330 1.79 20.17 22.66
N HIS A 331 1.14 20.34 23.82
CA HIS A 331 1.07 21.60 24.59
C HIS A 331 0.45 22.78 23.82
N THR A 332 -0.45 22.50 22.86
CA THR A 332 -1.15 23.54 22.08
C THR A 332 -2.58 23.79 22.56
N ALA A 333 -3.08 22.94 23.46
CA ALA A 333 -4.36 23.12 24.16
C ALA A 333 -4.20 22.81 25.66
N LYS A 334 -4.95 23.52 26.52
CA LYS A 334 -4.89 23.32 27.96
C LYS A 334 -5.76 22.19 28.48
N ASP A 335 -6.84 21.88 27.75
CA ASP A 335 -7.81 20.85 28.09
C ASP A 335 -8.45 20.26 26.82
N LEU A 336 -9.16 19.14 26.97
CA LEU A 336 -9.79 18.44 25.85
C LEU A 336 -10.87 19.29 25.14
N LYS A 337 -11.50 20.26 25.86
CA LYS A 337 -12.45 21.19 25.27
C LYS A 337 -11.76 22.11 24.25
N GLU A 338 -10.67 22.75 24.66
CA GLU A 338 -9.89 23.62 23.76
C GLU A 338 -9.29 22.84 22.57
N ALA A 339 -8.81 21.63 22.80
CA ALA A 339 -8.33 20.75 21.73
C ALA A 339 -9.45 20.42 20.72
N SER A 340 -10.66 20.14 21.21
CA SER A 340 -11.84 19.88 20.37
C SER A 340 -12.24 21.12 19.55
N GLU A 341 -12.18 22.32 20.16
CA GLU A 341 -12.43 23.60 19.48
C GLU A 341 -11.42 23.85 18.35
N GLN A 342 -10.14 23.58 18.61
CA GLN A 342 -9.09 23.71 17.60
C GLN A 342 -9.31 22.74 16.44
N ALA A 343 -9.56 21.47 16.72
CA ALA A 343 -9.73 20.43 15.69
C ALA A 343 -10.95 20.70 14.79
N ILE A 344 -12.14 20.95 15.37
CA ILE A 344 -13.35 21.18 14.58
C ILE A 344 -13.27 22.48 13.75
N ASN A 345 -12.69 23.56 14.31
CA ASN A 345 -12.49 24.83 13.60
C ASN A 345 -11.39 24.72 12.51
N ALA A 346 -10.47 23.77 12.62
CA ALA A 346 -9.50 23.49 11.57
C ALA A 346 -10.11 22.76 10.36
N GLY A 347 -11.25 22.11 10.51
CA GLY A 347 -11.93 21.36 9.43
C GLY A 347 -11.90 19.85 9.61
N THR A 348 -11.55 19.34 10.79
CA THR A 348 -11.68 17.93 11.19
C THR A 348 -13.15 17.65 11.53
N ASP A 349 -13.74 16.63 10.89
CA ASP A 349 -15.19 16.39 10.95
C ASP A 349 -15.59 15.28 11.93
N MET A 350 -14.71 14.29 12.20
CA MET A 350 -15.05 13.12 13.01
C MET A 350 -13.92 12.78 13.99
N ASP A 351 -14.29 12.58 15.25
CA ASP A 351 -13.42 12.24 16.38
C ASP A 351 -13.35 10.72 16.56
N MET A 352 -12.18 10.14 16.35
CA MET A 352 -11.92 8.73 16.63
C MET A 352 -11.42 8.57 18.06
N CYS A 353 -12.26 8.04 18.94
CA CYS A 353 -11.97 7.59 20.30
C CYS A 353 -11.64 8.65 21.36
N ALA A 354 -11.32 9.88 21.04
CA ALA A 354 -11.00 10.89 22.06
C ALA A 354 -12.22 11.33 22.89
N GLN A 355 -13.44 11.16 22.35
CA GLN A 355 -14.71 11.64 22.93
C GLN A 355 -14.71 13.16 23.24
N GLY A 356 -13.82 13.88 22.58
CA GLY A 356 -13.64 15.31 22.72
C GLY A 356 -14.83 16.09 22.18
N PHE A 357 -15.31 15.72 20.99
CA PHE A 357 -16.46 16.38 20.36
C PHE A 357 -17.76 16.18 21.12
N VAL A 358 -18.10 14.94 21.44
CA VAL A 358 -19.35 14.61 22.15
C VAL A 358 -19.37 15.20 23.57
N GLY A 359 -18.20 15.26 24.22
CA GLY A 359 -18.10 15.77 25.59
C GLY A 359 -18.12 17.30 25.72
N ASN A 360 -17.75 18.05 24.66
CA ASN A 360 -17.45 19.47 24.82
C ASN A 360 -18.12 20.42 23.81
N LEU A 361 -18.39 20.00 22.56
CA LEU A 361 -18.80 20.93 21.51
C LEU A 361 -20.14 21.62 21.75
N GLU A 362 -21.09 21.01 22.47
CA GLU A 362 -22.36 21.68 22.84
C GLU A 362 -22.10 22.90 23.71
N GLN A 363 -21.18 22.79 24.68
CA GLN A 363 -20.79 23.89 25.52
C GLN A 363 -20.01 24.95 24.73
N SER A 364 -19.11 24.54 23.86
CA SER A 364 -18.32 25.46 23.01
C SER A 364 -19.22 26.27 22.05
N VAL A 365 -20.31 25.69 21.56
CA VAL A 365 -21.31 26.42 20.76
C VAL A 365 -22.04 27.47 21.63
N LYS A 366 -22.48 27.10 22.85
CA LYS A 366 -23.12 28.04 23.78
C LYS A 366 -22.22 29.21 24.16
N GLU A 367 -20.91 28.98 24.22
CA GLU A 367 -19.87 29.99 24.51
C GLU A 367 -19.43 30.79 23.27
N GLY A 368 -19.95 30.46 22.09
CA GLY A 368 -19.56 31.11 20.83
C GLY A 368 -18.13 30.84 20.37
N LYS A 369 -17.49 29.78 20.89
CA LYS A 369 -16.14 29.34 20.50
C LYS A 369 -16.16 28.49 19.20
N VAL A 370 -17.27 27.81 18.95
CA VAL A 370 -17.55 27.04 17.74
C VAL A 370 -18.91 27.49 17.20
N SER A 371 -19.04 27.71 15.91
CA SER A 371 -20.34 28.06 15.33
C SER A 371 -21.20 26.81 15.11
N GLU A 372 -22.54 26.94 15.23
CA GLU A 372 -23.43 25.84 14.88
C GLU A 372 -23.29 25.45 13.41
N GLU A 373 -22.92 26.38 12.52
CA GLU A 373 -22.67 26.10 11.10
C GLU A 373 -21.43 25.21 10.89
N THR A 374 -20.40 25.35 11.70
CA THR A 374 -19.25 24.43 11.70
C THR A 374 -19.69 23.00 12.00
N ILE A 375 -20.55 22.82 13.04
CA ILE A 375 -21.12 21.51 13.38
C ILE A 375 -22.02 20.99 12.26
N ASN A 376 -22.87 21.85 11.67
CA ASN A 376 -23.74 21.49 10.56
C ASN A 376 -22.93 20.98 9.36
N THR A 377 -21.83 21.66 9.04
CA THR A 377 -20.95 21.30 7.92
C THR A 377 -20.30 19.93 8.14
N ALA A 378 -19.73 19.68 9.31
CA ALA A 378 -19.12 18.38 9.64
C ALA A 378 -20.16 17.25 9.64
N CYS A 379 -21.32 17.46 10.28
CA CYS A 379 -22.40 16.48 10.30
C CYS A 379 -22.90 16.15 8.88
N ARG A 380 -23.11 17.16 8.04
CA ARG A 380 -23.54 17.00 6.65
C ARG A 380 -22.60 16.07 5.87
N ARG A 381 -21.28 16.26 5.93
CA ARG A 381 -20.29 15.43 5.22
C ARG A 381 -20.39 13.95 5.62
N ILE A 382 -20.59 13.67 6.89
CA ILE A 382 -20.76 12.31 7.38
C ILE A 382 -22.10 11.70 6.93
N LEU A 383 -23.20 12.47 6.94
CA LEU A 383 -24.48 12.01 6.44
C LEU A 383 -24.45 11.78 4.91
N GLU A 384 -23.75 12.61 4.15
CA GLU A 384 -23.53 12.41 2.71
C GLU A 384 -22.73 11.13 2.44
N ALA A 385 -21.70 10.80 3.24
CA ALA A 385 -20.99 9.52 3.16
C ALA A 385 -21.95 8.33 3.40
N LYS A 386 -22.82 8.41 4.41
CA LYS A 386 -23.85 7.38 4.65
C LYS A 386 -24.84 7.25 3.49
N TYR A 387 -25.19 8.35 2.85
CA TYR A 387 -26.05 8.36 1.66
C TYR A 387 -25.34 7.66 0.48
N ARG A 388 -24.10 8.02 0.19
CA ARG A 388 -23.27 7.44 -0.85
C ARG A 388 -23.03 5.94 -0.66
N LEU A 389 -22.97 5.47 0.59
CA LEU A 389 -22.92 4.07 0.94
C LEU A 389 -24.29 3.37 0.82
N GLY A 390 -25.36 4.10 0.51
CA GLY A 390 -26.71 3.56 0.35
C GLY A 390 -27.39 3.12 1.64
N LEU A 391 -26.85 3.51 2.80
CA LEU A 391 -27.33 3.07 4.13
C LEU A 391 -28.71 3.63 4.46
N PHE A 392 -29.12 4.78 3.90
CA PHE A 392 -30.47 5.33 4.06
C PHE A 392 -31.54 4.63 3.21
N SER A 393 -31.12 3.99 2.10
CA SER A 393 -32.02 3.16 1.29
C SER A 393 -32.20 1.77 1.89
N ASP A 394 -31.13 1.20 2.43
CA ASP A 394 -31.12 -0.11 3.11
C ASP A 394 -29.97 -0.13 4.13
N PRO A 395 -30.26 0.08 5.43
CA PRO A 395 -29.26 0.08 6.50
C PRO A 395 -28.60 -1.29 6.72
N TYR A 396 -29.17 -2.36 6.18
CA TYR A 396 -28.66 -3.74 6.30
C TYR A 396 -28.03 -4.27 5.01
N ARG A 397 -27.84 -3.44 3.99
CA ARG A 397 -27.37 -3.88 2.66
C ARG A 397 -26.02 -4.61 2.67
N TYR A 398 -25.20 -4.37 3.69
CA TYR A 398 -23.92 -5.06 3.93
C TYR A 398 -24.07 -6.31 4.83
N CYS A 399 -25.28 -6.59 5.37
CA CYS A 399 -25.56 -7.72 6.26
C CYS A 399 -26.21 -8.88 5.50
N ASP A 400 -25.45 -9.56 4.62
CA ASP A 400 -25.93 -10.68 3.81
C ASP A 400 -25.11 -11.96 4.07
N SER A 401 -25.64 -12.86 4.92
CA SER A 401 -24.96 -14.11 5.31
C SER A 401 -24.70 -15.07 4.14
N LYS A 402 -25.38 -14.91 3.00
CA LYS A 402 -25.10 -15.69 1.79
C LYS A 402 -23.82 -15.21 1.13
N ARG A 403 -23.58 -13.91 1.14
CA ARG A 403 -22.33 -13.32 0.65
C ARG A 403 -21.14 -13.72 1.51
N GLN A 404 -21.28 -13.67 2.84
CA GLN A 404 -20.23 -14.08 3.78
C GLN A 404 -19.67 -15.47 3.42
N LYS A 405 -20.54 -16.47 3.20
CA LYS A 405 -20.12 -17.81 2.83
C LYS A 405 -19.52 -17.95 1.43
N LYS A 406 -19.93 -17.09 0.50
CA LYS A 406 -19.54 -17.17 -0.92
C LYS A 406 -18.29 -16.35 -1.22
N ASP A 407 -18.22 -15.16 -0.65
CA ASP A 407 -17.27 -14.12 -1.07
C ASP A 407 -15.98 -14.13 -0.25
N ILE A 408 -15.98 -14.64 1.01
CA ILE A 408 -14.84 -14.61 1.92
C ILE A 408 -13.91 -15.81 1.74
N PHE A 409 -12.61 -15.56 1.54
CA PHE A 409 -11.52 -16.54 1.48
C PHE A 409 -11.80 -17.72 0.53
N ASN A 410 -12.40 -17.44 -0.59
CA ASN A 410 -12.69 -18.47 -1.60
C ASN A 410 -11.44 -18.75 -2.47
N ALA A 411 -11.50 -19.81 -3.27
CA ALA A 411 -10.36 -20.25 -4.08
C ALA A 411 -9.90 -19.19 -5.11
N GLU A 412 -10.84 -18.42 -5.69
CA GLU A 412 -10.53 -17.35 -6.65
C GLU A 412 -9.76 -16.21 -5.98
N ASN A 413 -10.21 -15.75 -4.82
CA ASN A 413 -9.54 -14.69 -4.05
C ASN A 413 -8.13 -15.13 -3.63
N ARG A 414 -8.00 -16.38 -3.15
CA ARG A 414 -6.70 -16.96 -2.76
C ARG A 414 -5.74 -17.07 -3.95
N GLN A 415 -6.24 -17.52 -5.12
CA GLN A 415 -5.40 -17.59 -6.30
C GLN A 415 -4.92 -16.21 -6.74
N ALA A 416 -5.79 -15.19 -6.69
CA ALA A 416 -5.38 -13.81 -6.98
C ALA A 416 -4.31 -13.30 -5.99
N ALA A 417 -4.45 -13.59 -4.69
CA ALA A 417 -3.44 -13.23 -3.68
C ALA A 417 -2.10 -13.93 -3.93
N ARG A 418 -2.10 -15.21 -4.33
CA ARG A 418 -0.90 -15.97 -4.69
C ARG A 418 -0.20 -15.38 -5.92
N ASP A 419 -0.97 -15.09 -6.97
CA ASP A 419 -0.42 -14.53 -8.21
C ASP A 419 0.21 -13.16 -7.95
N VAL A 420 -0.49 -12.27 -7.25
CA VAL A 420 0.02 -10.95 -6.87
C VAL A 420 1.24 -11.07 -5.95
N ALA A 421 1.25 -11.98 -4.97
CA ALA A 421 2.41 -12.17 -4.10
C ALA A 421 3.67 -12.55 -4.90
N ALA A 422 3.55 -13.45 -5.87
CA ALA A 422 4.68 -13.85 -6.72
C ALA A 422 5.25 -12.68 -7.56
N GLU A 423 4.41 -11.70 -7.94
CA GLU A 423 4.82 -10.51 -8.69
C GLU A 423 5.57 -9.48 -7.82
N THR A 424 5.39 -9.53 -6.49
CA THR A 424 5.98 -8.55 -5.57
C THR A 424 7.38 -8.94 -5.07
N PHE A 425 7.77 -10.19 -5.21
CA PHE A 425 9.08 -10.65 -4.75
C PHE A 425 10.20 -10.08 -5.61
N VAL A 426 11.22 -9.52 -4.95
CA VAL A 426 12.33 -8.85 -5.63
C VAL A 426 13.57 -9.73 -5.58
N LEU A 427 14.02 -10.21 -6.73
CA LEU A 427 15.29 -10.93 -6.86
C LEU A 427 16.45 -9.93 -6.80
N LEU A 428 17.15 -9.88 -5.67
CA LEU A 428 18.24 -8.92 -5.45
C LEU A 428 19.59 -9.42 -5.94
N LYS A 429 19.79 -10.74 -5.94
CA LYS A 429 21.04 -11.39 -6.37
C LYS A 429 20.78 -12.81 -6.86
N ASN A 430 21.47 -13.25 -7.92
CA ASN A 430 21.37 -14.62 -8.45
C ASN A 430 22.66 -15.03 -9.19
N ASP A 431 23.73 -15.26 -8.43
CA ASP A 431 25.01 -15.67 -8.98
C ASP A 431 24.90 -17.05 -9.64
N ASN A 432 25.54 -17.18 -10.80
CA ASN A 432 25.57 -18.42 -11.58
C ASN A 432 24.17 -19.02 -11.89
N GLN A 433 23.13 -18.19 -11.89
CA GLN A 433 21.74 -18.62 -12.12
C GLN A 433 21.33 -19.76 -11.17
N LEU A 434 21.69 -19.63 -9.87
CA LEU A 434 21.30 -20.60 -8.83
C LEU A 434 19.79 -20.78 -8.75
N LEU A 435 19.04 -19.69 -8.84
CA LEU A 435 17.58 -19.71 -9.00
C LEU A 435 17.22 -19.66 -10.50
N PRO A 436 16.15 -20.36 -10.93
CA PRO A 436 15.27 -21.21 -10.13
C PRO A 436 15.89 -22.56 -9.78
N LEU A 437 15.56 -23.06 -8.58
CA LEU A 437 16.00 -24.38 -8.12
C LEU A 437 15.28 -25.50 -8.89
N LYS A 438 15.99 -26.59 -9.11
CA LYS A 438 15.37 -27.81 -9.62
C LYS A 438 14.70 -28.60 -8.49
N LYS A 439 13.52 -29.15 -8.73
CA LYS A 439 12.79 -30.02 -7.78
C LYS A 439 13.44 -31.43 -7.76
N GLN A 440 14.70 -31.51 -7.27
CA GLN A 440 15.50 -32.77 -7.21
C GLN A 440 16.49 -32.77 -6.06
N GLY A 441 17.02 -33.94 -5.69
CA GLY A 441 18.04 -34.07 -4.64
C GLY A 441 17.52 -33.77 -3.24
N LYS A 442 18.40 -33.25 -2.39
CA LYS A 442 18.09 -32.87 -1.00
C LYS A 442 18.15 -31.35 -0.84
N ILE A 443 17.04 -30.74 -0.43
CA ILE A 443 16.93 -29.29 -0.18
C ILE A 443 16.78 -29.12 1.32
N ALA A 444 17.64 -28.32 1.96
CA ALA A 444 17.46 -27.92 3.37
C ALA A 444 16.70 -26.60 3.44
N LEU A 445 15.58 -26.55 4.15
CA LEU A 445 14.88 -25.35 4.55
C LEU A 445 15.25 -25.01 5.99
N ILE A 446 15.91 -23.87 6.20
CA ILE A 446 16.44 -23.47 7.50
C ILE A 446 16.00 -22.04 7.82
N GLY A 447 15.64 -21.78 9.07
CA GLY A 447 15.33 -20.45 9.56
C GLY A 447 14.05 -20.40 10.40
N PRO A 448 13.97 -19.44 11.34
CA PRO A 448 12.83 -19.33 12.25
C PRO A 448 11.52 -18.96 11.53
N LEU A 449 11.61 -18.37 10.33
CA LEU A 449 10.43 -17.91 9.57
C LEU A 449 9.90 -18.97 8.59
N ALA A 450 10.53 -20.15 8.52
CA ALA A 450 10.15 -21.21 7.60
C ALA A 450 8.83 -21.91 7.97
N ASN A 451 8.53 -22.03 9.26
CA ASN A 451 7.36 -22.79 9.76
C ASN A 451 6.49 -21.93 10.69
N THR A 452 6.08 -20.76 10.25
CA THR A 452 5.16 -19.87 10.97
C THR A 452 4.05 -19.37 10.04
N ARG A 453 2.81 -19.30 10.55
CA ARG A 453 1.66 -18.76 9.81
C ARG A 453 1.42 -17.29 10.11
N SER A 454 1.54 -16.90 11.38
CA SER A 454 1.26 -15.54 11.84
C SER A 454 2.16 -14.49 11.20
N ASN A 455 3.39 -14.88 10.83
CA ASN A 455 4.36 -13.97 10.22
C ASN A 455 4.10 -13.66 8.74
N MET A 456 3.26 -14.45 8.06
CA MET A 456 3.06 -14.32 6.60
C MET A 456 2.27 -13.08 6.21
N SER A 457 1.33 -12.66 7.05
CA SER A 457 0.43 -11.54 6.75
C SER A 457 1.06 -10.16 6.96
N GLY A 458 2.05 -10.03 7.82
CA GLY A 458 2.62 -8.71 8.12
C GLY A 458 1.68 -7.82 8.94
N THR A 459 1.95 -6.50 8.93
CA THR A 459 1.22 -5.48 9.70
C THR A 459 -0.17 -5.21 9.15
N TRP A 460 -1.08 -4.76 10.04
CA TRP A 460 -2.47 -4.39 9.75
C TRP A 460 -3.25 -5.45 8.95
N SER A 461 -3.19 -6.68 9.42
CA SER A 461 -4.02 -7.79 8.94
C SER A 461 -5.04 -8.20 10.01
N VAL A 462 -5.78 -7.21 10.53
CA VAL A 462 -6.62 -7.34 11.75
C VAL A 462 -7.76 -8.37 11.63
N ALA A 463 -8.25 -8.60 10.42
CA ALA A 463 -9.28 -9.60 10.17
C ALA A 463 -8.72 -10.99 9.80
N ALA A 464 -7.40 -11.13 9.67
CA ALA A 464 -6.74 -12.36 9.26
C ALA A 464 -7.02 -13.54 10.21
N THR A 465 -7.08 -14.72 9.63
CA THR A 465 -7.15 -16.00 10.36
C THR A 465 -5.94 -16.86 9.97
N PRO A 466 -4.76 -16.65 10.58
CA PRO A 466 -3.50 -17.27 10.16
C PRO A 466 -3.52 -18.80 10.15
N ASP A 467 -4.34 -19.44 10.98
CA ASP A 467 -4.46 -20.91 11.00
C ASP A 467 -4.93 -21.51 9.66
N ARG A 468 -5.49 -20.67 8.77
CA ARG A 468 -5.92 -21.05 7.41
C ARG A 468 -4.79 -21.02 6.39
N TYR A 469 -3.62 -20.44 6.72
CA TYR A 469 -2.51 -20.23 5.79
C TYR A 469 -1.54 -21.40 5.81
N SER A 470 -0.83 -21.62 4.69
CA SER A 470 0.27 -22.58 4.64
C SER A 470 1.59 -21.91 5.02
N THR A 471 2.41 -22.61 5.81
CA THR A 471 3.79 -22.16 6.06
C THR A 471 4.65 -22.38 4.81
N VAL A 472 5.82 -21.75 4.74
CA VAL A 472 6.81 -22.01 3.68
C VAL A 472 7.19 -23.48 3.67
N LYS A 473 7.36 -24.09 4.86
CA LYS A 473 7.67 -25.53 5.01
C LYS A 473 6.59 -26.39 4.37
N GLU A 474 5.33 -26.22 4.74
CA GLU A 474 4.21 -27.00 4.21
C GLU A 474 4.06 -26.83 2.69
N SER A 475 4.27 -25.63 2.17
CA SER A 475 4.21 -25.35 0.74
C SER A 475 5.37 -26.01 -0.02
N MET A 476 6.58 -26.02 0.54
CA MET A 476 7.71 -26.72 -0.06
C MET A 476 7.55 -28.25 0.01
N GLU A 477 7.01 -28.80 1.10
CA GLU A 477 6.68 -30.22 1.19
C GLU A 477 5.76 -30.64 0.05
N ARG A 478 4.67 -29.89 -0.19
CA ARG A 478 3.76 -30.16 -1.33
C ARG A 478 4.44 -30.01 -2.69
N ALA A 479 5.23 -28.97 -2.88
CA ALA A 479 5.88 -28.69 -4.18
C ALA A 479 6.93 -29.75 -4.55
N LEU A 480 7.54 -30.37 -3.55
CA LEU A 480 8.63 -31.36 -3.71
C LEU A 480 8.16 -32.81 -3.60
N GLU A 481 6.89 -33.06 -3.27
CA GLU A 481 6.33 -34.41 -3.07
C GLU A 481 6.64 -35.31 -4.29
N GLY A 482 7.25 -36.46 -4.02
CA GLY A 482 7.65 -37.44 -5.04
C GLY A 482 8.79 -36.99 -5.97
N LYS A 483 9.41 -35.81 -5.77
CA LYS A 483 10.45 -35.26 -6.64
C LYS A 483 11.79 -35.02 -5.96
N ALA A 484 11.78 -34.54 -4.72
CA ALA A 484 12.98 -34.21 -3.95
C ALA A 484 12.75 -34.43 -2.45
N THR A 485 13.83 -34.50 -1.69
CA THR A 485 13.75 -34.62 -0.22
C THR A 485 13.90 -33.24 0.42
N LEU A 486 12.90 -32.80 1.17
CA LEU A 486 12.99 -31.61 2.04
C LEU A 486 13.55 -32.02 3.40
N LEU A 487 14.64 -31.38 3.81
CA LEU A 487 15.19 -31.44 5.16
C LEU A 487 14.84 -30.11 5.85
N TYR A 488 14.55 -30.12 7.15
CA TYR A 488 14.12 -28.91 7.84
C TYR A 488 14.81 -28.76 9.21
N ALA A 489 15.19 -27.53 9.55
CA ALA A 489 15.55 -27.11 10.89
C ALA A 489 15.16 -25.65 11.13
N GLN A 490 14.63 -25.31 12.29
CA GLN A 490 14.40 -23.92 12.69
C GLN A 490 15.72 -23.15 12.82
N GLY A 491 16.73 -23.75 13.37
CA GLY A 491 18.13 -23.34 13.37
C GLY A 491 18.52 -22.26 14.37
N CYS A 492 17.63 -21.36 14.74
CA CYS A 492 17.87 -20.34 15.76
C CYS A 492 16.56 -19.75 16.28
N ASN A 493 16.66 -19.00 17.38
CA ASN A 493 15.60 -18.11 17.84
C ASN A 493 15.47 -16.87 16.91
N VAL A 494 14.44 -16.05 17.10
CA VAL A 494 14.23 -14.82 16.34
C VAL A 494 15.31 -13.78 16.67
N VAL A 495 15.58 -13.57 17.96
CA VAL A 495 16.65 -12.74 18.51
C VAL A 495 17.29 -13.46 19.71
N TYR A 496 18.55 -13.11 20.08
CA TYR A 496 19.19 -13.69 21.26
C TYR A 496 18.46 -13.34 22.55
N ASP A 497 18.11 -12.09 22.74
CA ASP A 497 17.46 -11.62 23.96
C ASP A 497 16.03 -12.12 24.07
N ALA A 498 15.78 -13.01 25.02
CA ALA A 498 14.47 -13.60 25.29
C ALA A 498 13.46 -12.57 25.81
N GLN A 499 13.93 -11.57 26.59
CA GLN A 499 13.06 -10.53 27.12
C GLN A 499 12.64 -9.57 25.99
N GLN A 500 13.57 -9.20 25.14
CA GLN A 500 13.29 -8.38 23.96
C GLN A 500 12.27 -9.07 23.03
N GLN A 501 12.43 -10.39 22.79
CA GLN A 501 11.47 -11.14 21.97
C GLN A 501 10.07 -11.12 22.59
N LYS A 502 9.99 -11.28 23.92
CA LYS A 502 8.73 -11.28 24.66
C LYS A 502 8.07 -9.91 24.66
N ASP A 503 8.83 -8.86 25.00
CA ASP A 503 8.31 -7.50 25.12
C ASP A 503 7.86 -6.92 23.78
N GLY A 504 8.57 -7.26 22.70
CA GLY A 504 8.22 -6.87 21.34
C GLY A 504 7.26 -7.85 20.65
N GLU A 505 6.83 -8.91 21.33
CA GLU A 505 5.99 -10.00 20.77
C GLU A 505 6.57 -10.62 19.47
N PHE A 506 7.89 -10.51 19.27
CA PHE A 506 8.56 -10.89 18.04
C PHE A 506 8.39 -12.37 17.71
N GLY A 507 7.77 -12.64 16.56
CA GLY A 507 7.56 -14.01 16.11
C GLY A 507 6.56 -14.76 16.98
N LYS A 508 5.40 -14.19 17.21
CA LYS A 508 4.26 -14.86 17.85
C LYS A 508 4.10 -16.27 17.29
N ASN A 509 4.04 -17.27 18.16
CA ASN A 509 3.98 -18.70 17.82
C ASN A 509 5.28 -19.32 17.25
N ILE A 510 6.43 -18.65 17.35
CA ILE A 510 7.74 -19.27 17.12
C ILE A 510 8.31 -19.70 18.47
N GLU A 511 8.44 -21.00 18.68
CA GLU A 511 8.96 -21.55 19.92
C GLU A 511 10.45 -21.21 20.07
N ARG A 512 10.84 -20.80 21.29
CA ARG A 512 12.24 -20.62 21.65
C ARG A 512 12.86 -21.93 22.10
N GLY A 513 14.11 -22.17 21.68
CA GLY A 513 14.93 -23.28 22.08
C GLY A 513 16.32 -22.84 22.56
N ASP A 514 17.18 -23.81 22.83
CA ASP A 514 18.60 -23.56 23.06
C ASP A 514 19.31 -23.22 21.77
N ASP A 515 19.87 -22.01 21.67
CA ASP A 515 20.48 -21.50 20.45
C ASP A 515 21.65 -22.35 19.94
N ALA A 516 22.44 -22.95 20.84
CA ALA A 516 23.58 -23.78 20.46
C ALA A 516 23.11 -25.09 19.85
N GLN A 517 22.14 -25.73 20.48
CA GLN A 517 21.56 -26.99 20.01
C GLN A 517 20.84 -26.81 18.68
N MET A 518 20.05 -25.74 18.53
CA MET A 518 19.32 -25.45 17.31
C MET A 518 20.28 -25.21 16.13
N LYS A 519 21.38 -24.47 16.35
CA LYS A 519 22.40 -24.23 15.34
C LYS A 519 23.15 -25.51 14.96
N GLU A 520 23.47 -26.38 15.93
CA GLU A 520 24.12 -27.67 15.64
C GLU A 520 23.22 -28.55 14.76
N GLU A 521 21.92 -28.62 15.06
CA GLU A 521 20.93 -29.34 14.25
C GLU A 521 20.85 -28.78 12.83
N ALA A 522 20.76 -27.46 12.69
CA ALA A 522 20.71 -26.80 11.39
C ALA A 522 21.97 -27.07 10.56
N LEU A 523 23.16 -27.03 11.17
CA LEU A 523 24.41 -27.33 10.49
C LEU A 523 24.50 -28.81 10.07
N LYS A 524 23.95 -29.74 10.85
CA LYS A 524 23.83 -31.14 10.49
C LYS A 524 22.92 -31.31 9.27
N VAL A 525 21.72 -30.73 9.29
CA VAL A 525 20.75 -30.75 8.19
C VAL A 525 21.38 -30.13 6.92
N ALA A 526 22.06 -29.00 7.06
CA ALA A 526 22.72 -28.31 5.97
C ALA A 526 23.83 -29.14 5.30
N LYS A 527 24.61 -29.89 6.08
CA LYS A 527 25.68 -30.77 5.54
C LYS A 527 25.12 -31.90 4.68
N GLU A 528 23.93 -32.38 4.93
CA GLU A 528 23.30 -33.46 4.18
C GLU A 528 22.64 -32.96 2.87
N ALA A 529 22.35 -31.66 2.76
CA ALA A 529 21.64 -31.09 1.62
C ALA A 529 22.55 -30.74 0.44
N ASP A 530 21.99 -30.68 -0.77
CA ASP A 530 22.66 -30.22 -1.97
C ASP A 530 22.57 -28.67 -2.09
N VAL A 531 21.50 -28.08 -1.59
CA VAL A 531 21.25 -26.64 -1.55
C VAL A 531 20.50 -26.26 -0.27
N ILE A 532 20.78 -25.08 0.24
CA ILE A 532 20.15 -24.54 1.46
C ILE A 532 19.24 -23.38 1.07
N VAL A 533 18.00 -23.38 1.55
CA VAL A 533 17.07 -22.27 1.48
C VAL A 533 16.88 -21.72 2.88
N CYS A 534 17.24 -20.47 3.11
CA CYS A 534 17.15 -19.80 4.40
C CYS A 534 15.94 -18.88 4.45
N ALA A 535 14.96 -19.13 5.31
CA ALA A 535 13.81 -18.25 5.56
C ALA A 535 14.09 -17.42 6.83
N MET A 536 14.59 -16.21 6.63
CA MET A 536 15.14 -15.35 7.71
C MET A 536 14.77 -13.88 7.48
N GLY A 537 14.96 -13.06 8.49
CA GLY A 537 14.75 -11.61 8.46
C GLY A 537 13.92 -11.09 9.61
N GLU A 538 13.10 -10.09 9.36
CA GLU A 538 12.18 -9.52 10.35
C GLU A 538 10.96 -10.43 10.55
N THR A 539 10.44 -10.45 11.79
CA THR A 539 9.07 -10.90 12.04
C THR A 539 8.08 -9.77 11.74
N ALA A 540 6.80 -10.09 11.57
CA ALA A 540 5.75 -9.11 11.30
C ALA A 540 5.76 -7.96 12.32
N ASP A 541 5.96 -8.30 13.59
CA ASP A 541 5.94 -7.36 14.73
C ASP A 541 7.18 -6.43 14.79
N MET A 542 8.20 -6.67 13.96
CA MET A 542 9.38 -5.80 13.85
C MET A 542 9.18 -4.62 12.87
N SER A 543 8.03 -4.56 12.18
CA SER A 543 7.65 -3.48 11.28
C SER A 543 6.19 -3.10 11.50
N GLY A 544 5.73 -1.99 10.92
CA GLY A 544 4.41 -1.41 11.16
C GLY A 544 4.44 -0.37 12.27
N GLU A 545 3.29 -0.07 12.82
CA GLU A 545 3.12 0.91 13.89
C GLU A 545 3.89 0.50 15.17
N CYS A 546 4.45 1.45 15.89
CA CYS A 546 5.27 1.25 17.10
C CYS A 546 6.55 0.43 16.89
N ALA A 547 7.01 0.24 15.64
CA ALA A 547 8.14 -0.62 15.32
C ALA A 547 9.34 0.12 14.69
N SER A 548 9.69 1.28 15.21
CA SER A 548 10.91 2.01 14.80
C SER A 548 12.18 1.25 15.20
N ARG A 549 13.14 1.15 14.26
CA ARG A 549 14.40 0.42 14.49
C ARG A 549 15.61 1.31 14.26
N THR A 550 16.62 1.18 15.12
CA THR A 550 17.92 1.89 15.02
C THR A 550 18.99 1.06 14.31
N ASP A 551 18.78 -0.23 14.12
CA ASP A 551 19.63 -1.14 13.35
C ASP A 551 18.76 -1.89 12.34
N LEU A 552 19.05 -1.70 11.06
CA LEU A 552 18.32 -2.27 9.94
C LEU A 552 18.91 -3.60 9.43
N ARG A 553 19.90 -4.14 10.12
CA ARG A 553 20.46 -5.46 9.78
C ARG A 553 19.51 -6.59 10.19
N MET A 554 19.70 -7.75 9.59
CA MET A 554 19.05 -9.00 10.03
C MET A 554 19.27 -9.20 11.53
N PRO A 555 18.28 -9.72 12.29
CA PRO A 555 18.46 -10.02 13.71
C PRO A 555 19.69 -10.88 13.98
N ASP A 556 20.37 -10.58 15.08
CA ASP A 556 21.71 -11.05 15.43
C ASP A 556 21.88 -12.57 15.41
N THR A 557 20.94 -13.33 16.01
CA THR A 557 21.01 -14.79 16.06
C THR A 557 20.84 -15.44 14.68
N GLN A 558 19.99 -14.83 13.83
CA GLN A 558 19.76 -15.33 12.47
C GLN A 558 20.99 -15.07 11.58
N ARG A 559 21.61 -13.90 11.75
CA ARG A 559 22.82 -13.54 11.04
C ARG A 559 23.99 -14.45 11.42
N ASP A 560 24.19 -14.74 12.72
CA ASP A 560 25.21 -15.68 13.20
C ASP A 560 24.99 -17.09 12.60
N LEU A 561 23.73 -17.55 12.52
CA LEU A 561 23.43 -18.83 11.86
C LEU A 561 23.77 -18.78 10.36
N LEU A 562 23.36 -17.71 9.66
CA LEU A 562 23.62 -17.57 8.21
C LEU A 562 25.13 -17.53 7.89
N GLU A 563 25.94 -16.87 8.72
CA GLU A 563 27.41 -16.86 8.61
C GLU A 563 27.99 -18.26 8.74
N LYS A 564 27.50 -19.07 9.70
CA LYS A 564 27.95 -20.46 9.89
C LYS A 564 27.52 -21.38 8.73
N LEU A 565 26.29 -21.16 8.19
CA LEU A 565 25.84 -21.91 7.02
C LEU A 565 26.67 -21.57 5.77
N ALA A 566 26.99 -20.29 5.57
CA ALA A 566 27.84 -19.86 4.46
C ALA A 566 29.24 -20.47 4.51
N ALA A 567 29.80 -20.63 5.69
CA ALA A 567 31.11 -21.28 5.90
C ALA A 567 31.15 -22.76 5.47
N LEU A 568 30.00 -23.43 5.27
CA LEU A 568 29.95 -24.79 4.73
C LEU A 568 30.27 -24.86 3.24
N GLY A 569 30.30 -23.71 2.52
CA GLY A 569 30.59 -23.64 1.09
C GLY A 569 29.51 -24.24 0.18
N LYS A 570 28.28 -24.47 0.69
CA LYS A 570 27.15 -24.95 -0.10
C LYS A 570 26.35 -23.80 -0.70
N PRO A 571 25.67 -24.00 -1.84
CA PRO A 571 24.80 -22.99 -2.40
C PRO A 571 23.69 -22.62 -1.41
N ILE A 572 23.48 -21.31 -1.20
CA ILE A 572 22.45 -20.76 -0.31
C ILE A 572 21.53 -19.83 -1.10
N VAL A 573 20.22 -20.00 -0.91
CA VAL A 573 19.19 -19.06 -1.29
C VAL A 573 18.66 -18.40 -0.02
N LEU A 574 18.81 -17.09 0.12
CA LEU A 574 18.22 -16.32 1.21
C LEU A 574 16.86 -15.77 0.79
N LEU A 575 15.81 -16.20 1.47
CA LEU A 575 14.49 -15.59 1.45
C LEU A 575 14.45 -14.56 2.59
N ASN A 576 14.64 -13.28 2.25
CA ASN A 576 14.66 -12.19 3.21
C ASN A 576 13.25 -11.70 3.47
N PHE A 577 12.71 -11.98 4.66
CA PHE A 577 11.45 -11.42 5.14
C PHE A 577 11.69 -10.06 5.75
N SER A 578 10.93 -9.06 5.37
CA SER A 578 11.02 -7.72 5.96
C SER A 578 9.80 -6.86 5.66
N GLY A 579 9.52 -5.90 6.53
CA GLY A 579 8.52 -4.87 6.30
C GLY A 579 9.15 -3.51 5.94
N ARG A 580 10.45 -3.49 5.65
CA ARG A 580 11.24 -2.27 5.36
C ARG A 580 12.48 -2.58 4.54
N PRO A 581 13.17 -1.58 3.95
CA PRO A 581 14.52 -1.75 3.44
C PRO A 581 15.46 -2.20 4.55
N THR A 582 16.18 -3.30 4.35
CA THR A 582 17.15 -3.84 5.30
C THR A 582 18.57 -3.68 4.81
N VAL A 583 19.54 -3.65 5.72
CA VAL A 583 20.97 -3.64 5.42
C VAL A 583 21.42 -5.07 5.11
N LEU A 584 21.70 -5.37 3.84
CA LEU A 584 22.12 -6.68 3.34
C LEU A 584 23.54 -6.67 2.77
N THR A 585 24.44 -5.84 3.31
CA THR A 585 25.78 -5.64 2.76
C THR A 585 26.63 -6.90 2.87
N TRP A 586 26.60 -7.59 4.01
CA TRP A 586 27.32 -8.85 4.20
C TRP A 586 26.70 -9.97 3.35
N GLU A 587 25.37 -10.05 3.32
CA GLU A 587 24.62 -11.05 2.56
C GLU A 587 24.89 -10.93 1.06
N LYS A 588 24.91 -9.70 0.51
CA LYS A 588 25.26 -9.45 -0.89
C LYS A 588 26.65 -9.95 -1.25
N GLN A 589 27.60 -9.86 -0.32
CA GLN A 589 28.98 -10.32 -0.58
C GLN A 589 29.12 -11.84 -0.50
N ASN A 590 28.38 -12.50 0.41
CA ASN A 590 28.63 -13.89 0.81
C ASN A 590 27.57 -14.90 0.36
N ILE A 591 26.35 -14.44 0.05
CA ILE A 591 25.23 -15.32 -0.34
C ILE A 591 25.00 -15.24 -1.84
N PRO A 592 24.98 -16.38 -2.56
CA PRO A 592 24.89 -16.38 -4.02
C PRO A 592 23.50 -16.00 -4.57
N ALA A 593 22.40 -16.28 -3.84
CA ALA A 593 21.07 -15.87 -4.26
C ALA A 593 20.30 -15.23 -3.10
N ILE A 594 19.71 -14.05 -3.34
CA ILE A 594 18.94 -13.28 -2.37
C ILE A 594 17.63 -12.86 -3.02
N MET A 595 16.52 -13.24 -2.41
CA MET A 595 15.18 -12.82 -2.79
C MET A 595 14.52 -12.11 -1.61
N ASN A 596 14.11 -10.85 -1.79
CA ASN A 596 13.32 -10.14 -0.79
C ASN A 596 11.85 -10.54 -0.99
N VAL A 597 11.30 -11.25 -0.02
CA VAL A 597 9.96 -11.82 -0.08
C VAL A 597 8.94 -11.02 0.72
N TRP A 598 9.41 -10.00 1.47
CA TRP A 598 8.57 -9.13 2.29
C TRP A 598 7.68 -9.95 3.26
N PHE A 599 6.43 -9.50 3.47
CA PHE A 599 5.32 -10.28 4.02
C PHE A 599 4.27 -10.41 2.93
N GLY A 600 4.19 -11.57 2.32
CA GLY A 600 3.43 -11.81 1.07
C GLY A 600 1.95 -12.15 1.27
N GLY A 601 1.42 -12.10 2.51
CA GLY A 601 0.00 -12.38 2.78
C GLY A 601 -0.32 -13.86 2.98
N SER A 602 -1.61 -14.22 2.84
CA SER A 602 -2.13 -15.56 3.13
C SER A 602 -1.55 -16.68 2.28
N GLU A 603 -1.10 -16.36 1.07
CA GLU A 603 -0.60 -17.34 0.10
C GLU A 603 0.93 -17.29 -0.10
N THR A 604 1.65 -16.63 0.82
CA THR A 604 3.12 -16.41 0.75
C THR A 604 3.89 -17.70 0.51
N GLY A 605 3.57 -18.77 1.24
CA GLY A 605 4.32 -20.03 1.13
C GLY A 605 4.26 -20.64 -0.27
N ASP A 606 3.09 -20.66 -0.87
CA ASP A 606 2.90 -21.21 -2.22
C ASP A 606 3.48 -20.28 -3.29
N ALA A 607 3.35 -18.96 -3.13
CA ALA A 607 3.96 -17.97 -4.04
C ALA A 607 5.51 -18.04 -4.02
N ILE A 608 6.12 -18.22 -2.85
CA ILE A 608 7.57 -18.47 -2.73
C ILE A 608 7.97 -19.73 -3.52
N CYS A 609 7.22 -20.81 -3.40
CA CYS A 609 7.51 -22.04 -4.14
C CYS A 609 7.40 -21.83 -5.66
N ASP A 610 6.38 -21.09 -6.13
CA ASP A 610 6.22 -20.79 -7.56
C ASP A 610 7.44 -20.05 -8.12
N VAL A 611 7.98 -19.09 -7.38
CA VAL A 611 9.13 -18.32 -7.83
C VAL A 611 10.42 -19.12 -7.64
N VAL A 612 10.68 -19.71 -6.47
CA VAL A 612 11.91 -20.43 -6.16
C VAL A 612 12.14 -21.60 -7.12
N PHE A 613 11.07 -22.31 -7.51
CA PHE A 613 11.17 -23.44 -8.44
C PHE A 613 10.91 -23.08 -9.92
N GLY A 614 10.64 -21.79 -10.20
CA GLY A 614 10.57 -21.27 -11.57
C GLY A 614 9.26 -21.54 -12.29
N ASP A 615 8.19 -21.86 -11.57
CA ASP A 615 6.81 -21.91 -12.08
C ASP A 615 6.31 -20.48 -12.40
N LYS A 616 6.83 -19.46 -11.70
CA LYS A 616 6.71 -18.01 -11.99
C LYS A 616 8.11 -17.39 -12.12
N VAL A 617 8.22 -16.37 -12.94
CA VAL A 617 9.47 -15.62 -13.15
C VAL A 617 9.40 -14.33 -12.33
N PRO A 618 10.40 -14.02 -11.48
CA PRO A 618 10.37 -12.79 -10.68
C PRO A 618 10.43 -11.55 -11.58
N SER A 619 9.58 -10.58 -11.27
CA SER A 619 9.47 -9.30 -11.97
C SER A 619 9.41 -8.09 -11.03
N GLY A 620 9.37 -8.31 -9.73
CA GLY A 620 9.31 -7.24 -8.73
C GLY A 620 10.51 -6.30 -8.79
N LYS A 621 10.24 -5.00 -8.61
CA LYS A 621 11.27 -3.94 -8.55
C LYS A 621 11.13 -3.16 -7.25
N LEU A 622 12.24 -2.83 -6.59
CA LEU A 622 12.25 -2.04 -5.36
C LEU A 622 11.58 -0.67 -5.55
N THR A 623 10.74 -0.30 -4.62
CA THR A 623 10.14 1.04 -4.52
C THR A 623 10.77 1.88 -3.41
N VAL A 624 11.87 1.37 -2.89
CA VAL A 624 12.72 1.98 -1.85
C VAL A 624 14.18 1.70 -2.16
N SER A 625 15.04 2.63 -1.83
CA SER A 625 16.50 2.46 -1.87
C SER A 625 16.94 1.61 -0.68
N MET A 626 17.72 0.54 -0.88
CA MET A 626 18.23 -0.27 0.24
C MET A 626 19.61 0.23 0.66
N PRO A 627 19.83 0.57 1.96
CA PRO A 627 21.09 1.14 2.41
C PRO A 627 22.19 0.09 2.54
N LYS A 628 23.45 0.55 2.50
CA LYS A 628 24.64 -0.26 2.83
C LYS A 628 24.85 -0.34 4.35
N THR A 629 24.40 0.67 5.07
CA THR A 629 24.47 0.78 6.53
C THR A 629 23.34 1.68 7.02
N THR A 630 22.82 1.43 8.22
CA THR A 630 21.76 2.25 8.83
C THR A 630 22.16 3.73 8.94
N GLY A 631 23.44 4.03 9.08
CA GLY A 631 23.94 5.42 9.14
C GLY A 631 23.73 6.26 7.89
N GLN A 632 23.32 5.65 6.75
CA GLN A 632 22.95 6.38 5.54
C GLN A 632 21.51 6.94 5.57
N GLU A 633 20.65 6.44 6.47
CA GLU A 633 19.27 6.89 6.55
C GLU A 633 19.14 8.34 7.06
N PRO A 634 18.29 9.17 6.44
CA PRO A 634 17.38 8.88 5.33
C PRO A 634 18.10 8.75 3.98
N LEU A 635 17.80 7.69 3.21
CA LEU A 635 18.40 7.40 1.93
C LEU A 635 17.32 7.21 0.85
N TYR A 636 17.37 8.03 -0.21
CA TYR A 636 16.37 8.00 -1.31
C TYR A 636 17.00 8.47 -2.62
N TYR A 637 16.46 8.00 -3.74
CA TYR A 637 17.06 8.20 -5.08
C TYR A 637 16.89 9.62 -5.63
N ASN A 638 15.83 10.34 -5.24
CA ASN A 638 15.45 11.67 -5.74
C ASN A 638 15.94 12.82 -4.85
N HIS A 639 17.11 12.65 -4.25
CA HIS A 639 17.69 13.69 -3.40
C HIS A 639 18.11 14.94 -4.19
N GLN A 640 18.23 16.05 -3.48
CA GLN A 640 18.74 17.29 -4.05
C GLN A 640 20.23 17.18 -4.38
N ASN A 641 20.67 17.90 -5.40
CA ASN A 641 22.10 18.06 -5.67
C ASN A 641 22.72 18.97 -4.60
N THR A 642 23.93 18.64 -4.15
CA THR A 642 24.68 19.47 -3.18
C THR A 642 25.59 20.45 -3.90
N GLY A 643 26.09 21.46 -3.19
CA GLY A 643 27.08 22.40 -3.74
C GLY A 643 28.44 21.77 -4.03
N ARG A 644 28.71 20.57 -3.51
CA ARG A 644 29.96 19.81 -3.71
C ARG A 644 29.67 18.32 -3.88
N PRO A 645 28.97 17.94 -4.97
CA PRO A 645 28.52 16.58 -5.19
C PRO A 645 29.69 15.64 -5.52
N VAL A 646 29.53 14.39 -5.16
CA VAL A 646 30.36 13.28 -5.62
C VAL A 646 29.46 12.21 -6.25
N PRO A 647 29.95 11.39 -7.21
CA PRO A 647 29.18 10.25 -7.71
C PRO A 647 28.76 9.29 -6.58
N ASP A 648 27.58 8.72 -6.67
CA ASP A 648 27.03 7.77 -5.69
C ASP A 648 27.92 6.54 -5.43
N ASP A 649 28.64 6.12 -6.46
CA ASP A 649 29.58 4.99 -6.41
C ASP A 649 31.01 5.37 -6.04
N ASN A 650 31.22 6.61 -5.57
CA ASN A 650 32.54 7.08 -5.16
C ASN A 650 33.15 6.15 -4.10
N LYS A 651 34.22 5.43 -4.48
CA LYS A 651 34.91 4.46 -3.62
C LYS A 651 35.98 5.11 -2.74
N LYS A 652 36.31 6.37 -2.97
CA LYS A 652 37.34 7.10 -2.25
C LYS A 652 36.76 8.35 -1.62
N PHE A 653 37.06 8.52 -0.35
CA PHE A 653 36.75 9.76 0.34
C PHE A 653 37.37 10.96 -0.39
N ALA A 654 36.56 11.95 -0.69
CA ALA A 654 36.97 13.24 -1.26
C ALA A 654 36.85 14.32 -0.19
N LYS A 655 37.98 14.89 0.21
CA LYS A 655 38.00 15.98 1.17
C LYS A 655 37.27 17.22 0.61
N TYR A 656 36.51 17.92 1.44
CA TYR A 656 35.70 19.09 1.05
C TYR A 656 34.56 18.81 0.05
N ALA A 657 34.12 17.56 -0.07
CA ALA A 657 32.96 17.17 -0.86
C ALA A 657 31.90 16.50 0.01
N SER A 658 30.67 16.40 -0.50
CA SER A 658 29.52 15.83 0.22
C SER A 658 29.56 14.31 0.16
N ASN A 659 30.31 13.70 1.09
CA ASN A 659 30.43 12.23 1.18
C ASN A 659 30.75 11.77 2.61
N TYR A 660 30.47 10.49 2.89
CA TYR A 660 30.85 9.82 4.12
C TYR A 660 32.34 9.43 4.10
N LEU A 661 32.93 9.25 5.31
CA LEU A 661 34.31 8.81 5.47
C LEU A 661 34.51 7.32 5.11
N ASP A 662 33.51 6.52 5.43
CA ASP A 662 33.59 5.06 5.56
C ASP A 662 32.68 4.28 4.59
N VAL A 663 31.75 4.94 3.93
CA VAL A 663 30.82 4.33 2.97
C VAL A 663 30.58 5.27 1.78
N SER A 664 30.37 4.73 0.57
CA SER A 664 29.97 5.54 -0.59
C SER A 664 28.51 5.98 -0.46
N ASN A 665 28.15 7.14 -1.05
CA ASN A 665 26.84 7.77 -0.88
C ASN A 665 25.66 6.93 -1.37
N GLY A 666 25.82 6.22 -2.49
CA GLY A 666 24.72 5.51 -3.12
C GLY A 666 24.26 4.25 -2.37
N PRO A 667 23.05 3.78 -2.64
CA PRO A 667 22.46 2.61 -2.01
C PRO A 667 23.19 1.30 -2.34
N LEU A 668 22.92 0.27 -1.55
CA LEU A 668 23.31 -1.11 -1.85
C LEU A 668 22.56 -1.62 -3.08
N PHE A 669 21.24 -1.42 -3.11
CA PHE A 669 20.35 -1.65 -4.24
C PHE A 669 19.53 -0.39 -4.49
N PRO A 670 19.53 0.16 -5.72
CA PRO A 670 18.84 1.42 -6.00
C PRO A 670 17.32 1.24 -6.12
N PHE A 671 16.59 2.34 -6.01
CA PHE A 671 15.19 2.42 -6.38
C PHE A 671 14.95 1.89 -7.81
N GLY A 672 13.88 1.12 -8.00
CA GLY A 672 13.55 0.48 -9.27
C GLY A 672 14.32 -0.81 -9.56
N TYR A 673 15.27 -1.23 -8.71
CA TYR A 673 16.09 -2.41 -8.95
C TYR A 673 15.35 -3.71 -8.66
N GLY A 674 15.57 -4.70 -9.51
CA GLY A 674 15.16 -6.10 -9.37
C GLY A 674 15.62 -6.90 -10.56
N LEU A 675 16.12 -8.12 -10.33
CA LEU A 675 16.53 -9.08 -11.33
C LEU A 675 15.37 -9.98 -11.76
N SER A 676 15.57 -10.67 -12.87
CA SER A 676 14.67 -11.70 -13.37
C SER A 676 15.45 -13.01 -13.62
N TYR A 677 14.75 -14.07 -14.06
CA TYR A 677 15.40 -15.29 -14.55
C TYR A 677 15.77 -15.20 -16.05
N THR A 678 15.57 -14.04 -16.63
CA THR A 678 16.02 -13.65 -17.97
C THR A 678 16.77 -12.33 -17.89
N THR A 679 17.24 -11.82 -19.03
CA THR A 679 17.96 -10.54 -19.13
C THR A 679 17.29 -9.67 -20.17
N PHE A 680 17.32 -8.34 -19.94
CA PHE A 680 16.76 -7.36 -20.85
C PHE A 680 17.82 -6.39 -21.32
N ASP A 681 17.79 -6.04 -22.62
CA ASP A 681 18.61 -4.99 -23.20
C ASP A 681 17.76 -3.80 -23.61
N TYR A 682 18.30 -2.61 -23.40
CA TYR A 682 17.66 -1.33 -23.71
C TYR A 682 18.48 -0.65 -24.82
N SER A 683 17.86 -0.46 -26.00
CA SER A 683 18.50 0.16 -27.16
C SER A 683 17.63 1.26 -27.76
N ASP A 684 18.14 1.96 -28.76
CA ASP A 684 17.45 2.92 -29.62
C ASP A 684 16.66 3.99 -28.85
N PHE A 685 17.20 4.44 -27.70
CA PHE A 685 16.56 5.51 -26.94
C PHE A 685 16.57 6.82 -27.78
N ARG A 686 15.39 7.43 -27.92
CA ARG A 686 15.21 8.65 -28.69
C ARG A 686 14.07 9.54 -28.16
N LEU A 687 14.19 10.83 -28.39
CA LEU A 687 13.10 11.80 -28.27
C LEU A 687 12.55 12.12 -29.67
N SER A 688 11.24 12.33 -29.79
CA SER A 688 10.61 12.76 -31.04
C SER A 688 11.07 14.17 -31.46
N THR A 689 11.46 15.00 -30.49
CA THR A 689 12.13 16.29 -30.68
C THR A 689 13.04 16.61 -29.49
N SER A 690 14.09 17.36 -29.72
CA SER A 690 14.97 17.88 -28.65
C SER A 690 14.58 19.27 -28.14
N LYS A 691 13.54 19.90 -28.75
CA LYS A 691 13.08 21.24 -28.41
C LYS A 691 11.58 21.29 -28.29
N ALA A 692 11.10 22.06 -27.29
CA ALA A 692 9.70 22.31 -27.05
C ALA A 692 9.50 23.76 -26.57
N ALA A 693 8.28 24.25 -26.66
CA ALA A 693 7.93 25.55 -26.10
C ALA A 693 6.57 25.47 -25.40
N VAL A 694 6.40 26.28 -24.35
CA VAL A 694 5.13 26.49 -23.66
C VAL A 694 4.62 27.92 -23.91
N ALA A 695 3.32 28.14 -23.80
CA ALA A 695 2.75 29.46 -23.96
C ALA A 695 3.05 30.37 -22.74
N ASN A 696 3.08 29.78 -21.55
CA ASN A 696 3.43 30.43 -20.29
C ASN A 696 3.83 29.37 -19.26
N ALA A 697 4.26 29.77 -18.09
CA ALA A 697 4.74 28.92 -17.01
C ALA A 697 3.67 27.96 -16.44
N GLU A 698 2.39 28.24 -16.60
CA GLU A 698 1.29 27.41 -16.08
C GLU A 698 0.69 26.48 -17.15
N SER A 699 1.23 26.50 -18.40
CA SER A 699 0.69 25.74 -19.53
C SER A 699 0.59 24.24 -19.25
N GLU A 700 -0.52 23.63 -19.67
CA GLU A 700 -0.77 22.19 -19.60
C GLU A 700 -0.46 21.48 -20.92
N ALA A 701 -0.26 22.23 -22.00
CA ALA A 701 0.03 21.72 -23.34
C ALA A 701 1.23 22.44 -23.96
N TRP A 702 1.91 21.75 -24.87
CA TRP A 702 2.95 22.35 -25.71
C TRP A 702 2.37 23.41 -26.62
N LYS A 703 3.10 24.50 -26.85
CA LYS A 703 2.64 25.67 -27.60
C LYS A 703 2.22 25.36 -29.05
N ASP A 704 2.89 24.40 -29.67
CA ASP A 704 2.60 23.98 -31.04
C ASP A 704 1.56 22.84 -31.11
N GLY A 705 1.07 22.39 -29.98
CA GLY A 705 0.10 21.28 -29.86
C GLY A 705 0.64 19.90 -30.22
N LYS A 706 1.95 19.77 -30.51
CA LYS A 706 2.55 18.48 -30.89
C LYS A 706 2.81 17.64 -29.68
N GLU A 707 2.65 16.35 -29.87
CA GLU A 707 3.01 15.36 -28.86
C GLU A 707 4.52 15.12 -28.86
N ILE A 708 5.12 15.14 -27.66
CA ILE A 708 6.51 14.77 -27.46
C ILE A 708 6.56 13.40 -26.86
N THR A 709 7.33 12.50 -27.45
CA THR A 709 7.53 11.15 -26.97
C THR A 709 8.99 10.85 -26.71
N ALA A 710 9.22 10.09 -25.63
CA ALA A 710 10.50 9.45 -25.33
C ALA A 710 10.33 7.94 -25.53
N SER A 711 11.08 7.33 -26.44
CA SER A 711 10.93 5.92 -26.82
C SER A 711 12.21 5.15 -26.63
N VAL A 712 12.10 3.88 -26.24
CA VAL A 712 13.21 2.93 -26.10
C VAL A 712 12.77 1.56 -26.60
N THR A 713 13.68 0.82 -27.23
CA THR A 713 13.47 -0.60 -27.56
C THR A 713 13.96 -1.46 -26.41
N VAL A 714 13.10 -2.30 -25.85
CA VAL A 714 13.43 -3.29 -24.83
C VAL A 714 13.38 -4.68 -25.44
N LYS A 715 14.46 -5.46 -25.30
CA LYS A 715 14.60 -6.82 -25.80
C LYS A 715 14.81 -7.79 -24.65
N ASN A 716 14.04 -8.85 -24.61
CA ASN A 716 14.34 -10.01 -23.77
C ASN A 716 15.47 -10.83 -24.44
N THR A 717 16.67 -10.79 -23.87
CA THR A 717 17.87 -11.42 -24.41
C THR A 717 18.13 -12.82 -23.87
N GLY A 718 17.28 -13.29 -22.92
CA GLY A 718 17.41 -14.63 -22.34
C GLY A 718 16.48 -15.65 -23.01
N ASN A 719 16.21 -16.73 -22.28
CA ASN A 719 15.51 -17.91 -22.77
C ASN A 719 14.18 -18.20 -22.03
N ARG A 720 13.66 -17.23 -21.29
CA ARG A 720 12.37 -17.33 -20.57
C ARG A 720 11.53 -16.12 -20.89
N ASP A 721 10.24 -16.34 -21.02
CA ASP A 721 9.25 -15.27 -21.06
C ASP A 721 9.20 -14.57 -19.69
N ALA A 722 9.13 -13.24 -19.69
CA ALA A 722 9.10 -12.47 -18.45
C ALA A 722 8.54 -11.08 -18.64
N ASP A 723 8.14 -10.47 -17.51
CA ASP A 723 7.78 -9.07 -17.45
C ASP A 723 8.99 -8.20 -17.10
N GLU A 724 9.05 -7.03 -17.72
CA GLU A 724 9.98 -5.96 -17.38
C GLU A 724 9.22 -4.67 -17.08
N ILE A 725 9.79 -3.86 -16.18
CA ILE A 725 9.23 -2.56 -15.78
C ILE A 725 10.16 -1.47 -16.31
N VAL A 726 9.69 -0.79 -17.33
CA VAL A 726 10.40 0.31 -17.98
C VAL A 726 10.07 1.61 -17.24
N GLN A 727 11.08 2.35 -16.78
CA GLN A 727 10.95 3.49 -15.90
C GLN A 727 11.42 4.76 -16.58
N LEU A 728 10.59 5.82 -16.54
CA LEU A 728 10.90 7.15 -17.06
C LEU A 728 11.24 8.09 -15.91
N TYR A 729 12.42 8.70 -15.98
CA TYR A 729 12.86 9.73 -15.03
C TYR A 729 13.15 11.05 -15.77
N ILE A 730 12.99 12.17 -15.06
CA ILE A 730 13.30 13.50 -15.57
C ILE A 730 14.13 14.24 -14.53
N CYS A 731 15.14 14.99 -15.00
CA CYS A 731 15.92 15.93 -14.22
C CYS A 731 15.84 17.31 -14.84
N ASP A 732 15.36 18.27 -14.10
CA ASP A 732 15.46 19.69 -14.42
C ASP A 732 16.88 20.16 -14.06
N LYS A 733 17.63 20.65 -15.06
CA LYS A 733 19.05 20.98 -14.89
C LYS A 733 19.28 22.31 -14.20
N VAL A 734 18.39 23.27 -14.40
CA VAL A 734 18.50 24.61 -13.83
C VAL A 734 17.10 25.21 -13.64
N ALA A 735 16.72 25.43 -12.39
CA ALA A 735 15.46 26.05 -12.03
C ALA A 735 15.66 27.13 -10.97
N SER A 736 14.61 27.91 -10.70
CA SER A 736 14.60 28.97 -9.67
C SER A 736 14.79 28.44 -8.23
N ILE A 737 14.59 27.12 -8.02
CA ILE A 737 14.92 26.39 -6.79
C ILE A 737 15.75 25.14 -7.12
N SER A 738 16.48 24.61 -6.15
CA SER A 738 17.17 23.33 -6.33
C SER A 738 16.17 22.22 -6.63
N ARG A 739 16.44 21.45 -7.71
CA ARG A 739 15.60 20.32 -8.11
C ARG A 739 16.29 19.00 -7.79
N PRO A 740 15.52 17.90 -7.60
CA PRO A 740 16.09 16.55 -7.44
C PRO A 740 16.97 16.15 -8.63
N ILE A 741 17.99 15.33 -8.36
CA ILE A 741 18.88 14.82 -9.43
C ILE A 741 18.14 14.00 -10.48
N LYS A 742 16.97 13.48 -10.12
CA LYS A 742 15.98 12.82 -11.01
C LYS A 742 14.67 12.61 -10.26
N GLU A 743 13.58 12.55 -10.99
CA GLU A 743 12.25 12.25 -10.47
C GLU A 743 11.57 11.24 -11.40
N LEU A 744 10.96 10.19 -10.85
CA LEU A 744 10.11 9.28 -11.62
C LEU A 744 8.88 10.05 -12.14
N LYS A 745 8.61 9.93 -13.43
CA LYS A 745 7.47 10.59 -14.09
C LYS A 745 6.62 9.63 -14.93
N GLY A 746 7.02 8.36 -15.02
CA GLY A 746 6.27 7.33 -15.72
C GLY A 746 6.88 5.95 -15.57
N PHE A 747 6.07 4.93 -15.74
CA PHE A 747 6.51 3.53 -15.83
C PHE A 747 5.54 2.73 -16.68
N GLU A 748 6.04 1.65 -17.29
CA GLU A 748 5.22 0.69 -18.03
C GLU A 748 5.70 -0.74 -17.75
N ARG A 749 4.78 -1.61 -17.33
CA ARG A 749 4.99 -3.04 -17.19
C ARG A 749 4.70 -3.70 -18.53
N ILE A 750 5.69 -4.38 -19.11
CA ILE A 750 5.59 -5.06 -20.40
C ILE A 750 5.90 -6.53 -20.25
N HIS A 751 5.16 -7.37 -20.98
CA HIS A 751 5.48 -8.80 -21.14
C HIS A 751 6.26 -9.02 -22.42
N LEU A 752 7.34 -9.80 -22.37
CA LEU A 752 8.20 -10.14 -23.50
C LEU A 752 8.47 -11.64 -23.52
N LEU A 753 8.20 -12.29 -24.65
CA LEU A 753 8.63 -13.65 -24.92
C LEU A 753 10.15 -13.72 -25.03
N ALA A 754 10.73 -14.91 -24.84
CA ALA A 754 12.17 -15.12 -25.02
C ALA A 754 12.62 -14.66 -26.43
N GLY A 755 13.59 -13.76 -26.50
CA GLY A 755 14.08 -13.16 -27.72
C GLY A 755 13.26 -12.02 -28.32
N GLU A 756 12.07 -11.73 -27.78
CA GLU A 756 11.18 -10.67 -28.27
C GLU A 756 11.73 -9.28 -27.96
N SER A 757 11.43 -8.33 -28.86
CA SER A 757 11.69 -6.91 -28.66
C SER A 757 10.39 -6.11 -28.77
N LYS A 758 10.24 -5.09 -27.92
CA LYS A 758 9.10 -4.17 -27.92
C LYS A 758 9.59 -2.74 -27.77
N GLU A 759 9.02 -1.82 -28.57
CA GLU A 759 9.20 -0.41 -28.35
C GLU A 759 8.24 0.07 -27.27
N VAL A 760 8.80 0.78 -26.28
CA VAL A 760 8.05 1.43 -25.19
C VAL A 760 8.18 2.94 -25.38
N SER A 761 7.07 3.66 -25.34
CA SER A 761 7.02 5.10 -25.56
C SER A 761 6.25 5.81 -24.47
N PHE A 762 6.86 6.81 -23.87
CA PHE A 762 6.24 7.70 -22.90
C PHE A 762 5.92 9.03 -23.54
N LYS A 763 4.72 9.53 -23.32
CA LYS A 763 4.32 10.88 -23.69
C LYS A 763 4.85 11.86 -22.64
N ILE A 764 5.69 12.79 -23.07
CA ILE A 764 6.22 13.86 -22.22
C ILE A 764 5.25 15.05 -22.30
N THR A 765 4.74 15.49 -21.18
CA THR A 765 3.81 16.61 -21.05
C THR A 765 4.43 17.76 -20.26
N PRO A 766 3.99 19.01 -20.45
CA PRO A 766 4.42 20.12 -19.60
C PRO A 766 4.19 19.85 -18.11
N GLU A 767 3.09 19.18 -17.76
CA GLU A 767 2.76 18.82 -16.36
C GLU A 767 3.83 17.97 -15.68
N MET A 768 4.50 17.07 -16.41
CA MET A 768 5.62 16.28 -15.89
C MET A 768 6.85 17.11 -15.51
N LEU A 769 6.98 18.29 -16.10
CA LEU A 769 8.13 19.20 -15.92
C LEU A 769 7.85 20.30 -14.90
N LYS A 770 6.60 20.47 -14.47
CA LYS A 770 6.24 21.45 -13.46
C LYS A 770 6.76 21.10 -12.06
N PHE A 771 6.95 22.14 -11.28
CA PHE A 771 7.29 22.06 -9.86
C PHE A 771 6.69 23.25 -9.10
N TYR A 772 6.62 23.14 -7.79
CA TYR A 772 6.23 24.25 -6.92
C TYR A 772 7.46 25.11 -6.59
N ASN A 773 7.43 26.37 -7.01
CA ASN A 773 8.50 27.33 -6.73
C ASN A 773 8.44 27.90 -5.31
N ALA A 774 9.28 28.90 -5.00
CA ALA A 774 9.35 29.51 -3.67
C ALA A 774 8.03 30.21 -3.24
N GLU A 775 7.22 30.67 -4.19
CA GLU A 775 5.91 31.26 -3.98
C GLU A 775 4.77 30.23 -3.98
N LEU A 776 5.07 28.93 -4.01
CA LEU A 776 4.12 27.82 -4.09
C LEU A 776 3.23 27.87 -5.35
N LYS A 777 3.72 28.42 -6.45
CA LYS A 777 3.12 28.33 -7.77
C LYS A 777 3.60 27.07 -8.46
N HIS A 778 2.69 26.35 -9.10
CA HIS A 778 2.99 25.13 -9.86
C HIS A 778 3.29 25.49 -11.29
N ILE A 779 4.57 25.58 -11.65
CA ILE A 779 5.06 26.16 -12.89
C ILE A 779 6.11 25.28 -13.59
N ILE A 780 6.23 25.46 -14.91
CA ILE A 780 7.36 25.03 -15.73
C ILE A 780 8.23 26.26 -16.04
N GLU A 781 9.54 26.11 -15.97
CA GLU A 781 10.49 27.16 -16.37
C GLU A 781 11.23 26.74 -17.64
N PRO A 782 11.61 27.70 -18.52
CA PRO A 782 12.48 27.41 -19.67
C PRO A 782 13.84 26.88 -19.21
N GLY A 783 14.37 25.89 -19.94
CA GLY A 783 15.63 25.26 -19.57
C GLY A 783 15.83 23.91 -20.21
N ASP A 784 16.91 23.25 -19.84
CA ASP A 784 17.25 21.90 -20.27
C ASP A 784 16.78 20.85 -19.25
N PHE A 785 16.02 19.89 -19.76
CA PHE A 785 15.55 18.73 -19.03
C PHE A 785 16.24 17.46 -19.53
N GLU A 786 16.88 16.71 -18.63
CA GLU A 786 17.44 15.40 -18.96
C GLU A 786 16.35 14.35 -18.83
N ILE A 787 15.90 13.79 -19.95
CA ILE A 787 14.92 12.70 -20.01
C ILE A 787 15.66 11.39 -19.98
N MET A 788 15.25 10.47 -19.08
CA MET A 788 15.95 9.22 -18.83
C MET A 788 15.00 8.05 -18.87
N ILE A 789 15.34 6.97 -19.56
CA ILE A 789 14.57 5.71 -19.55
C ILE A 789 15.50 4.55 -19.22
N GLY A 790 15.07 3.65 -18.33
CA GLY A 790 15.85 2.47 -17.99
C GLY A 790 15.14 1.47 -17.07
N ALA A 791 15.91 0.51 -16.59
CA ALA A 791 15.44 -0.59 -15.77
C ALA A 791 15.36 -0.24 -14.26
N ASN A 792 16.02 0.84 -13.83
CA ASN A 792 16.02 1.35 -12.45
C ASN A 792 16.60 2.76 -12.41
N SER A 793 16.62 3.40 -11.26
CA SER A 793 17.11 4.79 -11.10
C SER A 793 18.61 4.99 -11.41
N ARG A 794 19.41 3.94 -11.54
CA ARG A 794 20.84 3.99 -11.87
C ARG A 794 21.11 3.67 -13.35
N ASP A 795 20.49 2.61 -13.86
CA ASP A 795 20.76 2.07 -15.19
C ASP A 795 19.77 2.67 -16.20
N VAL A 796 20.11 3.85 -16.73
CA VAL A 796 19.25 4.67 -17.62
C VAL A 796 20.00 5.12 -18.87
N LYS A 797 19.26 5.23 -19.97
CA LYS A 797 19.64 5.97 -21.19
C LYS A 797 19.15 7.41 -21.05
N LYS A 798 19.86 8.39 -21.66
CA LYS A 798 19.60 9.82 -21.43
C LYS A 798 19.56 10.61 -22.73
N ALA A 799 18.67 11.60 -22.79
CA ALA A 799 18.65 12.62 -23.85
C ALA A 799 18.15 13.95 -23.28
N THR A 800 18.53 15.08 -23.89
CA THR A 800 18.12 16.41 -23.45
C THR A 800 16.92 16.91 -24.25
N LEU A 801 15.93 17.45 -23.54
CA LEU A 801 14.83 18.22 -24.07
C LEU A 801 14.99 19.68 -23.59
N THR A 802 15.17 20.62 -24.54
CA THR A 802 15.23 22.05 -24.23
C THR A 802 13.83 22.66 -24.34
N VAL A 803 13.34 23.31 -23.30
CA VAL A 803 12.07 24.03 -23.26
C VAL A 803 12.34 25.54 -23.38
N GLU A 804 11.65 26.19 -24.35
CA GLU A 804 11.76 27.62 -24.65
C GLU A 804 10.50 28.39 -24.18
#